data_7646734cd3d3a12a59d94418aeb49204
#
_entry.id   7646734cd3d3a12a59d94418aeb49204
#
_cell.length_a   1.000
_cell.length_b   1.000
_cell.length_c   1.000
_cell.angle_alpha   90.00
_cell.angle_beta   90.00
_cell.angle_gamma   90.00
#
_symmetry.space_group_name_H-M   'P 1'
#
loop_
_entity.id
_entity.type
_entity.pdbx_description
1 polymer ?
#
loop_
_entity_poly.entity_id
_entity_poly.type
_entity_poly.pdbx_seq_one_letter_code
_entity_poly.pdbx_strand_id
1 'polypeptide(L)'
;MSNETNISSGGNLAQHLFYEGKNVRAYEYLGAHRQSDGSVVFRTWAPNAKSISVVGDFNDWNPQANYMYKCNSGGVWECEIQGVGDFCVYKYCVESNWNTMTQKSDPYGYHFETRPSNATRFYDIEGYEWNDQEWQANQSPDKLDKPMNIYEMHAGSWRTYPDGNPFGYVKLAEELVPYLKEMNYTHVELMPMTEYPYDGSWGYQVCGYYAPTSRYGEPKDFMKFVDILHQNGIGVIMDWVPAHFPKDAHGLYRFDGTPTYEYSDWRKGEHKEWGTCVFDFGRNEVRSFLISNALFWLDKYHIDGLRVDAVASMLYLDYNRSNGEWMPNIYGGHENLEAVEFLKMLNTAVNKYYPNAMMIAEESTAWPQVTGKPEDGGLGFTFKWNMGWMNDSIRYFSMDPIYRSYDHNLLTFSLMYAFSEHFVLALSHDEVVYGKASMLQKMPGDYWQKFAGLRAFQTYVMAHPGKKLNFMGSEIGQFDEWNYQKQLDWNLLEYPMHAKLKEFNKQLNKFYLDHPELWEVDDSWHGFQWISLDDYQQSVISFRRIDKLGNELIAICNFCPMRREGYRIGVPVHGRYTQIFSSDAAEFGGTGENNGTVASSEDFPMHDQEQSIAVNLPSLSVQFYQLSARLPKRPKPVVEEEEEAAAETAEVTEEAPVEVPAETAEAPVAEAPAAEEEKPAPKKRATKAKKAEGEEAAEKPAPKKRTTKAKKAEGEEAAEKPAPKKRTTKAKKV
;
A
#
# COMPACT_ATOMS: atom_id res chain seq x y z
N MET A 1 26.90 -23.13 -0.93
CA MET A 1 27.19 -21.83 -1.57
C MET A 1 27.80 -20.93 -0.52
N SER A 2 29.07 -21.06 -0.34
CA SER A 2 29.82 -20.38 0.70
C SER A 2 31.07 -19.83 0.04
N ASN A 3 31.26 -18.52 0.10
CA ASN A 3 32.56 -17.86 0.03
C ASN A 3 32.58 -16.45 -0.59
N GLU A 4 31.43 -15.73 -0.62
CA GLU A 4 31.45 -14.28 -0.97
C GLU A 4 30.97 -13.38 0.19
N THR A 5 30.84 -13.90 1.41
CA THR A 5 30.18 -13.22 2.55
C THR A 5 31.11 -12.56 3.56
N ASN A 6 32.39 -12.39 3.26
CA ASN A 6 33.28 -11.65 4.16
C ASN A 6 33.77 -10.34 3.53
N ILE A 7 32.85 -9.41 3.29
CA ILE A 7 33.18 -8.02 2.90
C ILE A 7 33.59 -7.17 4.11
N SER A 8 33.32 -7.64 5.33
CA SER A 8 33.58 -6.90 6.57
C SER A 8 35.06 -6.83 7.00
N SER A 9 35.97 -7.59 6.40
CA SER A 9 37.35 -7.69 6.90
C SER A 9 38.37 -6.70 6.28
N GLY A 10 37.89 -5.68 5.53
CA GLY A 10 38.75 -4.65 4.97
C GLY A 10 38.09 -3.28 5.05
N GLY A 11 38.27 -2.54 6.12
CA GLY A 11 37.70 -1.19 6.26
C GLY A 11 37.85 -0.27 5.02
N ASN A 12 38.92 -0.47 4.26
CA ASN A 12 39.15 0.22 2.99
C ASN A 12 38.16 -0.18 1.88
N LEU A 13 37.75 -1.46 1.78
CA LEU A 13 36.84 -1.91 0.75
C LEU A 13 35.37 -1.47 1.06
N ALA A 14 34.92 -1.66 2.28
CA ALA A 14 33.58 -1.24 2.69
C ALA A 14 33.36 0.26 2.49
N GLN A 15 34.37 1.05 2.85
CA GLN A 15 34.39 2.50 2.64
C GLN A 15 34.43 2.90 1.18
N HIS A 16 35.26 2.24 0.35
CA HIS A 16 35.33 2.47 -1.09
C HIS A 16 33.96 2.19 -1.75
N LEU A 17 33.35 1.04 -1.46
CA LEU A 17 32.05 0.67 -1.97
C LEU A 17 30.94 1.64 -1.51
N PHE A 18 31.04 2.19 -0.30
CA PHE A 18 30.13 3.21 0.20
C PHE A 18 30.17 4.48 -0.66
N TYR A 19 31.34 4.96 -0.99
CA TYR A 19 31.51 6.15 -1.85
C TYR A 19 31.13 5.89 -3.33
N GLU A 20 31.12 4.62 -3.75
CA GLU A 20 30.66 4.26 -5.09
C GLU A 20 29.13 3.98 -5.16
N GLY A 21 28.41 4.07 -4.05
CA GLY A 21 26.99 3.72 -3.99
C GLY A 21 26.71 2.21 -4.10
N LYS A 22 27.72 1.37 -3.86
CA LYS A 22 27.68 -0.09 -4.04
C LYS A 22 27.75 -0.88 -2.72
N ASN A 23 27.94 -0.20 -1.59
CA ASN A 23 27.90 -0.86 -0.30
C ASN A 23 26.44 -1.09 0.13
N VAL A 24 25.93 -2.27 -0.11
CA VAL A 24 24.56 -2.68 0.24
C VAL A 24 24.43 -3.18 1.68
N ARG A 25 25.53 -3.21 2.44
CA ARG A 25 25.59 -3.57 3.87
C ARG A 25 26.38 -2.53 4.66
N ALA A 26 26.15 -1.24 4.36
CA ALA A 26 26.85 -0.15 5.01
C ALA A 26 26.65 -0.13 6.55
N TYR A 27 25.57 -0.71 7.05
CA TYR A 27 25.28 -0.90 8.47
C TYR A 27 26.26 -1.83 9.19
N GLU A 28 27.01 -2.67 8.48
CA GLU A 28 28.10 -3.49 9.08
C GLU A 28 29.38 -2.68 9.32
N TYR A 29 29.50 -1.51 8.68
CA TYR A 29 30.68 -0.66 8.75
C TYR A 29 30.40 0.67 9.46
N LEU A 30 29.32 1.38 9.13
CA LEU A 30 28.91 2.64 9.75
C LEU A 30 28.00 2.38 10.94
N GLY A 31 27.98 3.34 11.89
CA GLY A 31 27.32 3.20 13.19
C GLY A 31 28.29 2.85 14.32
N ALA A 32 27.76 2.31 15.39
CA ALA A 32 28.50 1.94 16.58
C ALA A 32 28.62 0.41 16.69
N HIS A 33 29.86 -0.12 16.67
CA HIS A 33 30.13 -1.55 16.63
C HIS A 33 31.07 -2.00 17.76
N ARG A 34 30.64 -2.97 18.56
CA ARG A 34 31.45 -3.59 19.60
C ARG A 34 32.57 -4.40 18.98
N GLN A 35 33.79 -4.21 19.50
CA GLN A 35 34.96 -4.95 19.09
C GLN A 35 35.22 -6.14 20.01
N SER A 36 36.12 -7.05 19.62
CA SER A 36 36.45 -8.27 20.39
C SER A 36 37.12 -8.01 21.75
N ASP A 37 37.72 -6.83 21.93
CA ASP A 37 38.31 -6.40 23.20
C ASP A 37 37.31 -5.65 24.12
N GLY A 38 36.05 -5.52 23.68
CA GLY A 38 34.97 -4.84 24.41
C GLY A 38 34.85 -3.34 24.16
N SER A 39 35.78 -2.74 23.40
CA SER A 39 35.63 -1.38 22.92
C SER A 39 34.46 -1.24 21.93
N VAL A 40 34.01 0.01 21.66
CA VAL A 40 33.03 0.30 20.62
C VAL A 40 33.64 1.29 19.64
N VAL A 41 33.65 0.93 18.37
CA VAL A 41 34.04 1.82 17.26
C VAL A 41 32.82 2.53 16.74
N PHE A 42 32.85 3.87 16.74
CA PHE A 42 31.83 4.73 16.20
C PHE A 42 32.26 5.27 14.84
N ARG A 43 31.40 5.11 13.81
CA ARG A 43 31.63 5.64 12.46
C ARG A 43 30.43 6.37 11.94
N THR A 44 30.64 7.59 11.42
CA THR A 44 29.56 8.36 10.76
C THR A 44 30.11 9.09 9.55
N TRP A 45 29.19 9.38 8.59
CA TRP A 45 29.51 10.12 7.39
C TRP A 45 29.04 11.56 7.48
N ALA A 46 30.01 12.50 7.42
CA ALA A 46 29.78 13.94 7.51
C ALA A 46 30.89 14.68 6.75
N PRO A 47 30.81 14.75 5.40
CA PRO A 47 31.92 15.19 4.55
C PRO A 47 32.36 16.62 4.81
N ASN A 48 31.43 17.51 5.20
CA ASN A 48 31.67 18.93 5.41
C ASN A 48 31.71 19.35 6.88
N ALA A 49 31.72 18.40 7.82
CA ALA A 49 31.94 18.72 9.22
C ALA A 49 33.34 19.26 9.44
N LYS A 50 33.47 20.26 10.32
CA LYS A 50 34.76 20.82 10.77
C LYS A 50 35.40 19.92 11.83
N SER A 51 34.61 19.42 12.77
CA SER A 51 35.00 18.44 13.79
C SER A 51 33.77 17.67 14.27
N ILE A 52 33.99 16.47 14.76
CA ILE A 52 32.96 15.63 15.39
C ILE A 52 33.53 15.05 16.69
N SER A 53 32.70 14.97 17.72
CA SER A 53 32.97 14.19 18.92
C SER A 53 31.77 13.33 19.28
N VAL A 54 32.01 12.19 19.94
CA VAL A 54 30.97 11.36 20.50
C VAL A 54 30.71 11.77 21.93
N VAL A 55 29.49 12.10 22.27
CA VAL A 55 29.07 12.49 23.62
C VAL A 55 28.05 11.48 24.13
N GLY A 56 28.11 11.13 25.39
CA GLY A 56 27.20 10.16 25.99
C GLY A 56 27.49 9.90 27.46
N ASP A 57 26.79 8.89 28.01
CA ASP A 57 26.89 8.53 29.43
C ASP A 57 28.32 8.13 29.84
N PHE A 58 29.11 7.58 28.94
CA PHE A 58 30.49 7.13 29.16
C PHE A 58 31.51 8.28 29.31
N ASN A 59 31.13 9.54 29.03
CA ASN A 59 32.02 10.71 29.14
C ASN A 59 31.34 11.95 29.71
N ASP A 60 30.25 11.75 30.48
CA ASP A 60 29.48 12.85 31.10
C ASP A 60 29.01 13.90 30.06
N TRP A 61 28.73 13.47 28.85
CA TRP A 61 28.28 14.31 27.72
C TRP A 61 29.26 15.42 27.34
N ASN A 62 30.57 15.22 27.61
CA ASN A 62 31.61 16.18 27.37
C ASN A 62 32.01 16.24 25.89
N PRO A 63 31.71 17.31 25.13
CA PRO A 63 32.02 17.39 23.70
C PRO A 63 33.53 17.50 23.40
N GLN A 64 34.37 17.63 24.41
CA GLN A 64 35.82 17.72 24.24
C GLN A 64 36.55 16.42 24.59
N ALA A 65 35.83 15.35 24.96
CA ALA A 65 36.47 14.11 25.43
C ALA A 65 36.83 13.14 24.28
N ASN A 66 35.91 12.81 23.39
CA ASN A 66 36.07 11.76 22.41
C ASN A 66 35.92 12.32 20.96
N TYR A 67 36.97 13.03 20.52
CA TYR A 67 37.02 13.52 19.13
C TYR A 67 37.21 12.38 18.15
N MET A 68 36.46 12.46 17.06
CA MET A 68 36.61 11.53 15.92
C MET A 68 37.70 12.07 14.98
N TYR A 69 38.41 11.18 14.31
CA TYR A 69 39.29 11.53 13.22
C TYR A 69 38.66 11.24 11.87
N LYS A 70 38.95 12.07 10.88
CA LYS A 70 38.45 11.91 9.52
C LYS A 70 39.32 10.87 8.81
N CYS A 71 38.74 9.71 8.43
CA CYS A 71 39.47 8.59 7.85
C CYS A 71 40.11 8.92 6.51
N ASN A 72 39.42 9.76 5.71
CA ASN A 72 39.90 10.21 4.39
C ASN A 72 39.10 11.43 3.91
N SER A 73 39.37 11.86 2.67
CA SER A 73 38.69 13.02 2.04
C SER A 73 37.20 12.77 1.75
N GLY A 74 36.72 11.52 1.74
CA GLY A 74 35.31 11.16 1.45
C GLY A 74 34.36 11.43 2.61
N GLY A 75 34.88 11.70 3.80
CA GLY A 75 34.07 12.26 4.91
C GLY A 75 33.53 11.27 5.90
N VAL A 76 34.04 10.06 5.97
CA VAL A 76 33.79 9.14 7.10
C VAL A 76 34.70 9.56 8.26
N TRP A 77 34.09 9.63 9.45
CA TRP A 77 34.74 9.92 10.72
C TRP A 77 34.67 8.69 11.61
N GLU A 78 35.71 8.48 12.43
CA GLU A 78 35.83 7.30 13.30
C GLU A 78 36.44 7.69 14.65
N CYS A 79 35.99 7.05 15.73
CA CYS A 79 36.74 6.92 16.98
C CYS A 79 36.39 5.64 17.70
N GLU A 80 37.30 5.17 18.56
CA GLU A 80 37.14 4.00 19.40
C GLU A 80 37.04 4.42 20.88
N ILE A 81 36.07 3.86 21.60
CA ILE A 81 35.80 4.24 23.00
C ILE A 81 35.66 2.97 23.84
N GLN A 82 36.38 2.92 24.97
CA GLN A 82 36.27 1.89 25.98
C GLN A 82 35.14 2.18 26.97
N GLY A 83 34.55 1.14 27.56
CA GLY A 83 33.58 1.25 28.64
C GLY A 83 32.15 1.61 28.20
N VAL A 84 31.85 1.51 26.91
CA VAL A 84 30.48 1.67 26.39
C VAL A 84 29.68 0.42 26.66
N GLY A 85 28.74 0.48 27.61
CA GLY A 85 27.81 -0.62 27.94
C GLY A 85 26.59 -0.63 27.05
N ASP A 86 25.83 -1.75 27.09
CA ASP A 86 24.52 -1.80 26.44
C ASP A 86 23.59 -0.77 27.05
N PHE A 87 22.73 -0.18 26.23
CA PHE A 87 21.83 0.93 26.56
C PHE A 87 22.51 2.27 26.91
N CYS A 88 23.83 2.38 26.85
CA CYS A 88 24.48 3.69 26.94
C CYS A 88 23.89 4.64 25.91
N VAL A 89 23.52 5.83 26.37
CA VAL A 89 22.93 6.88 25.51
C VAL A 89 24.05 7.74 24.95
N TYR A 90 23.99 8.05 23.65
CA TYR A 90 24.99 8.84 22.97
C TYR A 90 24.46 9.68 21.81
N LYS A 91 25.23 10.66 21.40
CA LYS A 91 25.05 11.48 20.18
C LYS A 91 26.40 11.82 19.55
N TYR A 92 26.35 12.17 18.27
CA TYR A 92 27.44 12.88 17.61
C TYR A 92 27.30 14.40 17.83
N CYS A 93 28.30 15.04 18.41
CA CYS A 93 28.39 16.48 18.52
C CYS A 93 29.14 17.00 17.30
N VAL A 94 28.42 17.53 16.33
CA VAL A 94 28.93 17.92 15.01
C VAL A 94 29.15 19.42 14.95
N GLU A 95 30.39 19.88 14.73
CA GLU A 95 30.74 21.24 14.45
C GLU A 95 30.78 21.53 12.95
N SER A 96 29.90 22.41 12.49
CA SER A 96 29.88 22.84 11.08
C SER A 96 31.03 23.79 10.75
N ASN A 97 31.30 24.01 9.46
CA ASN A 97 32.28 24.99 8.98
C ASN A 97 31.92 26.46 9.39
N TRP A 98 30.70 26.71 9.84
CA TRP A 98 30.24 27.99 10.36
C TRP A 98 30.34 28.07 11.89
N ASN A 99 31.04 27.14 12.54
CA ASN A 99 31.22 27.01 14.00
C ASN A 99 29.89 26.84 14.75
N THR A 100 28.89 26.24 14.12
CA THR A 100 27.65 25.87 14.79
C THR A 100 27.77 24.42 15.27
N MET A 101 27.54 24.22 16.57
CA MET A 101 27.53 22.89 17.19
C MET A 101 26.09 22.33 17.18
N THR A 102 25.91 21.11 16.68
CA THR A 102 24.62 20.44 16.71
C THR A 102 24.82 19.00 17.19
N GLN A 103 23.95 18.54 18.10
CA GLN A 103 23.94 17.15 18.53
C GLN A 103 23.04 16.32 17.61
N LYS A 104 23.62 15.33 16.98
CA LYS A 104 22.97 14.43 16.01
C LYS A 104 22.84 13.03 16.59
N SER A 105 21.70 12.40 16.37
CA SER A 105 21.55 10.96 16.59
C SER A 105 22.33 10.18 15.53
N ASP A 106 22.69 8.96 15.82
CA ASP A 106 23.42 8.11 14.87
C ASP A 106 22.48 7.69 13.72
N PRO A 107 22.82 8.04 12.47
CA PRO A 107 22.03 7.60 11.31
C PRO A 107 21.90 6.08 11.17
N TYR A 108 22.84 5.31 11.70
CA TYR A 108 22.90 3.86 11.69
C TYR A 108 22.61 3.23 13.08
N GLY A 109 22.05 4.01 14.01
CA GLY A 109 21.74 3.53 15.35
C GLY A 109 20.61 2.50 15.35
N TYR A 110 20.79 1.40 16.11
CA TYR A 110 19.83 0.29 16.15
C TYR A 110 18.75 0.45 17.22
N HIS A 111 18.93 1.39 18.16
CA HIS A 111 17.95 1.69 19.21
C HIS A 111 18.01 3.15 19.61
N PHE A 112 16.89 3.69 20.10
CA PHE A 112 16.78 5.09 20.50
C PHE A 112 16.10 5.22 21.85
N GLU A 113 16.29 6.37 22.49
CA GLU A 113 15.42 6.74 23.59
C GLU A 113 13.98 6.93 23.12
N THR A 114 13.04 6.54 23.99
CA THR A 114 11.64 6.84 23.76
C THR A 114 11.37 8.32 23.94
N ARG A 115 10.56 8.90 23.05
CA ARG A 115 10.19 10.30 23.09
C ARG A 115 9.72 10.76 24.49
N PRO A 116 9.95 12.01 24.90
CA PRO A 116 10.44 13.16 24.13
C PRO A 116 11.96 13.17 23.93
N SER A 117 12.70 12.26 24.56
CA SER A 117 14.13 12.09 24.33
C SER A 117 14.39 11.59 22.89
N ASN A 118 15.63 11.78 22.41
CA ASN A 118 15.94 11.51 21.01
C ASN A 118 17.41 11.12 20.76
N ALA A 119 18.10 10.65 21.78
CA ALA A 119 19.46 10.15 21.61
C ALA A 119 19.46 8.69 21.17
N THR A 120 20.51 8.29 20.52
CA THR A 120 20.76 6.90 20.19
C THR A 120 21.19 6.14 21.44
N ARG A 121 20.72 4.90 21.60
CA ARG A 121 21.19 3.95 22.60
C ARG A 121 22.07 2.92 21.91
N PHE A 122 23.25 2.68 22.46
CA PHE A 122 24.05 1.57 22.00
C PHE A 122 23.33 0.25 22.32
N TYR A 123 23.09 -0.55 21.31
CA TYR A 123 22.40 -1.83 21.43
C TYR A 123 23.01 -2.86 20.47
N ASP A 124 23.37 -4.02 21.01
CA ASP A 124 23.87 -5.12 20.19
C ASP A 124 22.71 -5.99 19.71
N ILE A 125 22.43 -5.96 18.42
CA ILE A 125 21.36 -6.74 17.78
C ILE A 125 21.77 -8.19 17.46
N GLU A 126 23.05 -8.52 17.57
CA GLU A 126 23.54 -9.85 17.26
C GLU A 126 23.13 -10.89 18.33
N GLY A 127 23.19 -12.17 17.98
CA GLY A 127 22.95 -13.30 18.88
C GLY A 127 21.46 -13.56 19.16
N TYR A 128 20.52 -13.03 18.37
CA TYR A 128 19.14 -13.48 18.39
C TYR A 128 19.03 -14.86 17.73
N GLU A 129 18.37 -15.81 18.42
CA GLU A 129 18.17 -17.17 17.92
C GLU A 129 16.80 -17.28 17.25
N TRP A 130 16.78 -17.26 15.93
CA TRP A 130 15.57 -17.38 15.11
C TRP A 130 15.01 -18.81 15.14
N ASN A 131 13.68 -18.92 15.14
CA ASN A 131 12.95 -20.20 15.09
C ASN A 131 12.03 -20.29 13.86
N ASP A 132 12.29 -19.51 12.85
CA ASP A 132 11.50 -19.37 11.63
C ASP A 132 12.05 -20.16 10.43
N GLN A 133 12.93 -21.12 10.64
CA GLN A 133 13.62 -21.87 9.57
C GLN A 133 12.63 -22.57 8.62
N GLU A 134 11.51 -23.07 9.15
CA GLU A 134 10.48 -23.71 8.33
C GLU A 134 9.79 -22.68 7.41
N TRP A 135 9.49 -21.50 7.93
CA TRP A 135 8.95 -20.40 7.16
C TRP A 135 9.89 -19.99 6.02
N GLN A 136 11.17 -19.74 6.34
CA GLN A 136 12.18 -19.36 5.37
C GLN A 136 12.40 -20.41 4.27
N ALA A 137 12.38 -21.70 4.64
CA ALA A 137 12.54 -22.81 3.69
C ALA A 137 11.36 -22.96 2.72
N ASN A 138 10.16 -22.54 3.13
CA ASN A 138 8.93 -22.63 2.33
C ASN A 138 8.67 -21.38 1.47
N GLN A 139 9.50 -20.34 1.58
CA GLN A 139 9.38 -19.15 0.75
C GLN A 139 9.73 -19.44 -0.71
N SER A 140 9.06 -18.76 -1.62
CA SER A 140 9.30 -18.85 -3.07
C SER A 140 9.45 -17.45 -3.65
N PRO A 141 10.32 -17.27 -4.64
CA PRO A 141 10.38 -16.02 -5.40
C PRO A 141 9.13 -15.78 -6.27
N ASP A 142 8.41 -16.87 -6.60
CA ASP A 142 7.15 -16.77 -7.33
C ASP A 142 6.02 -16.45 -6.36
N LYS A 143 5.57 -15.21 -6.36
CA LYS A 143 4.51 -14.67 -5.49
C LYS A 143 3.18 -14.45 -6.24
N LEU A 144 3.20 -14.45 -7.58
CA LEU A 144 2.05 -14.05 -8.38
C LEU A 144 0.92 -15.09 -8.31
N ASP A 145 1.27 -16.36 -8.27
CA ASP A 145 0.33 -17.48 -8.24
C ASP A 145 -0.02 -17.97 -6.82
N LYS A 146 0.21 -17.15 -5.79
CA LYS A 146 -0.12 -17.46 -4.40
C LYS A 146 -1.22 -16.53 -3.88
N PRO A 147 -2.07 -17.04 -2.97
CA PRO A 147 -3.03 -16.18 -2.31
C PRO A 147 -2.31 -15.18 -1.41
N MET A 148 -2.71 -13.90 -1.50
CA MET A 148 -2.21 -12.86 -0.63
C MET A 148 -3.38 -12.01 -0.16
N ASN A 149 -3.69 -12.12 1.14
CA ASN A 149 -4.69 -11.35 1.84
C ASN A 149 -4.01 -10.65 3.01
N ILE A 150 -3.79 -9.34 2.86
CA ILE A 150 -2.96 -8.52 3.74
C ILE A 150 -3.85 -7.79 4.74
N TYR A 151 -3.48 -7.83 6.01
CA TYR A 151 -4.05 -7.03 7.08
C TYR A 151 -3.12 -5.86 7.40
N GLU A 152 -3.44 -4.66 6.89
CA GLU A 152 -2.68 -3.45 7.20
C GLU A 152 -3.06 -2.93 8.58
N MET A 153 -2.06 -2.58 9.41
CA MET A 153 -2.33 -2.12 10.76
C MET A 153 -1.34 -1.11 11.31
N HIS A 154 -1.83 -0.25 12.20
CA HIS A 154 -1.02 0.60 13.07
C HIS A 154 -0.86 -0.06 14.45
N ALA A 155 0.36 -0.46 14.79
CA ALA A 155 0.65 -1.24 16.00
C ALA A 155 0.17 -0.57 17.29
N GLY A 156 0.28 0.76 17.37
CA GLY A 156 -0.05 1.54 18.58
C GLY A 156 -1.55 1.73 18.83
N SER A 157 -2.42 1.46 17.85
CA SER A 157 -3.86 1.71 17.96
C SER A 157 -4.74 0.52 17.55
N TRP A 158 -4.16 -0.66 17.38
CA TRP A 158 -4.94 -1.88 17.17
C TRP A 158 -5.62 -2.33 18.47
N ARG A 159 -4.84 -2.57 19.51
CA ARG A 159 -5.26 -2.82 20.90
C ARG A 159 -4.28 -2.17 21.87
N THR A 160 -4.76 -1.86 23.07
CA THR A 160 -3.98 -1.27 24.17
C THR A 160 -4.16 -2.05 25.46
N TYR A 161 -3.26 -1.83 26.40
CA TYR A 161 -3.48 -2.24 27.78
C TYR A 161 -4.66 -1.46 28.39
N PRO A 162 -5.24 -1.93 29.52
CA PRO A 162 -6.35 -1.23 30.18
C PRO A 162 -6.05 0.21 30.63
N ASP A 163 -4.79 0.56 30.77
CA ASP A 163 -4.32 1.91 31.09
C ASP A 163 -4.18 2.82 29.86
N GLY A 164 -4.45 2.30 28.65
CA GLY A 164 -4.37 3.02 27.39
C GLY A 164 -2.99 3.00 26.73
N ASN A 165 -1.98 2.39 27.35
CA ASN A 165 -0.66 2.23 26.72
C ASN A 165 -0.72 1.19 25.57
N PRO A 166 0.01 1.38 24.45
CA PRO A 166 0.09 0.40 23.38
C PRO A 166 0.75 -0.88 23.87
N PHE A 167 0.40 -2.01 23.25
CA PHE A 167 1.10 -3.27 23.51
C PHE A 167 2.58 -3.18 23.11
N GLY A 168 3.46 -3.83 23.91
CA GLY A 168 4.82 -4.11 23.46
C GLY A 168 4.83 -5.15 22.36
N TYR A 169 5.95 -5.25 21.60
CA TYR A 169 6.11 -6.13 20.43
C TYR A 169 5.69 -7.58 20.71
N VAL A 170 6.18 -8.18 21.78
CA VAL A 170 5.89 -9.58 22.12
C VAL A 170 4.40 -9.76 22.44
N LYS A 171 3.85 -8.86 23.27
CA LYS A 171 2.42 -8.91 23.61
C LYS A 171 1.54 -8.69 22.39
N LEU A 172 1.95 -7.80 21.49
CA LEU A 172 1.24 -7.57 20.23
C LEU A 172 1.19 -8.85 19.39
N ALA A 173 2.31 -9.57 19.24
CA ALA A 173 2.34 -10.83 18.51
C ALA A 173 1.41 -11.89 19.14
N GLU A 174 1.41 -12.02 20.49
CA GLU A 174 0.57 -12.97 21.21
C GLU A 174 -0.92 -12.75 20.98
N GLU A 175 -1.37 -11.50 20.86
CA GLU A 175 -2.78 -11.16 20.62
C GLU A 175 -3.13 -11.15 19.11
N LEU A 176 -2.19 -10.74 18.26
CA LEU A 176 -2.41 -10.57 16.82
C LEU A 176 -2.47 -11.91 16.08
N VAL A 177 -1.56 -12.84 16.39
CA VAL A 177 -1.48 -14.13 15.70
C VAL A 177 -2.78 -14.92 15.77
N PRO A 178 -3.42 -15.13 16.94
CA PRO A 178 -4.71 -15.81 16.99
C PRO A 178 -5.79 -15.11 16.18
N TYR A 179 -5.78 -13.78 16.15
CA TYR A 179 -6.74 -12.98 15.38
C TYR A 179 -6.55 -13.14 13.87
N LEU A 180 -5.31 -13.00 13.37
CA LEU A 180 -5.03 -13.14 11.94
C LEU A 180 -5.34 -14.55 11.43
N LYS A 181 -5.04 -15.59 12.23
CA LYS A 181 -5.39 -17.00 11.93
C LYS A 181 -6.89 -17.22 11.92
N GLU A 182 -7.62 -16.69 12.92
CA GLU A 182 -9.08 -16.76 12.96
C GLU A 182 -9.68 -16.10 11.72
N MET A 183 -9.15 -14.95 11.33
CA MET A 183 -9.66 -14.14 10.22
C MET A 183 -9.15 -14.57 8.84
N ASN A 184 -8.27 -15.59 8.77
CA ASN A 184 -7.67 -16.10 7.53
C ASN A 184 -6.87 -15.04 6.73
N TYR A 185 -6.12 -14.18 7.39
CA TYR A 185 -5.14 -13.33 6.75
C TYR A 185 -3.82 -14.09 6.55
N THR A 186 -3.14 -13.83 5.43
CA THR A 186 -1.86 -14.48 5.09
C THR A 186 -0.67 -13.65 5.51
N HIS A 187 -0.81 -12.34 5.51
CA HIS A 187 0.23 -11.38 5.83
C HIS A 187 -0.32 -10.26 6.71
N VAL A 188 0.56 -9.69 7.51
CA VAL A 188 0.34 -8.38 8.15
C VAL A 188 1.23 -7.35 7.47
N GLU A 189 0.68 -6.18 7.15
CA GLU A 189 1.44 -5.00 6.74
C GLU A 189 1.43 -4.00 7.89
N LEU A 190 2.62 -3.73 8.41
CA LEU A 190 2.81 -2.81 9.52
C LEU A 190 3.06 -1.40 8.99
N MET A 191 2.23 -0.42 9.33
CA MET A 191 2.56 1.00 9.14
C MET A 191 3.94 1.27 9.74
N PRO A 192 4.65 2.37 9.38
CA PRO A 192 6.08 2.48 9.61
C PRO A 192 6.53 2.15 11.03
N MET A 193 7.40 1.15 11.16
CA MET A 193 7.93 0.67 12.43
C MET A 193 9.32 1.22 12.74
N THR A 194 9.90 2.04 11.87
CA THR A 194 11.15 2.77 12.09
C THR A 194 10.98 3.85 13.15
N GLU A 195 12.05 4.25 13.85
CA GLU A 195 11.95 5.27 14.91
C GLU A 195 11.62 6.66 14.36
N TYR A 196 10.68 7.34 15.00
CA TYR A 196 10.17 8.65 14.60
C TYR A 196 9.83 9.52 15.81
N PRO A 197 9.96 10.88 15.74
CA PRO A 197 9.78 11.76 16.89
C PRO A 197 8.31 12.13 17.17
N TYR A 198 7.47 12.19 16.14
CA TYR A 198 6.11 12.76 16.20
C TYR A 198 5.02 11.72 15.93
N ASP A 199 4.22 11.40 16.94
CA ASP A 199 3.16 10.37 16.84
C ASP A 199 2.11 10.67 15.77
N GLY A 200 1.78 11.95 15.57
CA GLY A 200 0.82 12.38 14.55
C GLY A 200 1.29 12.18 13.11
N SER A 201 2.55 11.78 12.89
CA SER A 201 3.06 11.36 11.59
C SER A 201 2.79 9.88 11.30
N TRP A 202 2.28 9.11 12.27
CA TRP A 202 2.02 7.67 12.16
C TRP A 202 3.27 6.83 11.80
N GLY A 203 4.46 7.42 11.94
CA GLY A 203 5.74 6.83 11.57
C GLY A 203 6.32 7.33 10.24
N TYR A 204 5.60 8.11 9.45
CA TYR A 204 6.09 8.60 8.14
C TYR A 204 7.15 9.72 8.23
N GLN A 205 7.46 10.23 9.43
CA GLN A 205 8.56 11.19 9.65
C GLN A 205 9.75 10.54 10.36
N VAL A 206 10.47 9.68 9.64
CA VAL A 206 11.53 8.82 10.17
C VAL A 206 12.78 9.60 10.55
N CYS A 207 13.31 9.37 11.76
CA CYS A 207 14.61 9.87 12.21
C CYS A 207 15.64 8.75 12.46
N GLY A 208 15.19 7.54 12.80
CA GLY A 208 16.05 6.38 13.04
C GLY A 208 15.78 5.26 12.06
N TYR A 209 16.42 5.30 10.89
CA TYR A 209 16.15 4.37 9.78
C TYR A 209 16.50 2.91 10.08
N TYR A 210 17.49 2.67 10.94
CA TYR A 210 17.98 1.34 11.29
C TYR A 210 17.47 0.84 12.65
N ALA A 211 16.52 1.53 13.25
CA ALA A 211 15.95 1.16 14.55
C ALA A 211 14.45 0.91 14.46
N PRO A 212 13.94 -0.22 14.96
CA PRO A 212 12.53 -0.34 15.25
C PRO A 212 12.15 0.66 16.35
N THR A 213 10.95 1.23 16.27
CA THR A 213 10.55 2.28 17.21
C THR A 213 10.55 1.78 18.65
N SER A 214 11.18 2.55 19.53
CA SER A 214 11.29 2.27 20.97
C SER A 214 9.95 2.32 21.73
N ARG A 215 8.86 2.72 21.05
CA ARG A 215 7.50 2.81 21.62
C ARG A 215 6.97 1.48 22.11
N TYR A 216 7.38 0.39 21.47
CA TYR A 216 6.81 -0.94 21.67
C TYR A 216 7.81 -1.93 22.27
N GLY A 217 9.04 -1.52 22.55
CA GLY A 217 10.06 -2.37 23.16
C GLY A 217 11.44 -2.22 22.53
N GLU A 218 12.26 -3.26 22.70
CA GLU A 218 13.63 -3.30 22.23
C GLU A 218 13.73 -3.92 20.82
N PRO A 219 14.88 -3.73 20.12
CA PRO A 219 15.11 -4.34 18.81
C PRO A 219 14.90 -5.86 18.77
N LYS A 220 15.38 -6.59 19.77
CA LYS A 220 15.19 -8.05 19.85
C LYS A 220 13.75 -8.47 20.15
N ASP A 221 12.95 -7.60 20.77
CA ASP A 221 11.52 -7.84 20.92
C ASP A 221 10.80 -7.78 19.57
N PHE A 222 11.23 -6.88 18.67
CA PHE A 222 10.70 -6.83 17.31
C PHE A 222 11.14 -8.04 16.48
N MET A 223 12.39 -8.52 16.62
CA MET A 223 12.80 -9.80 16.02
C MET A 223 11.90 -10.94 16.51
N LYS A 224 11.60 -10.98 17.82
CA LYS A 224 10.70 -11.98 18.40
C LYS A 224 9.26 -11.86 17.89
N PHE A 225 8.78 -10.65 17.66
CA PHE A 225 7.48 -10.42 17.04
C PHE A 225 7.40 -11.08 15.66
N VAL A 226 8.37 -10.82 14.79
CA VAL A 226 8.44 -11.42 13.45
C VAL A 226 8.56 -12.94 13.52
N ASP A 227 9.47 -13.45 14.38
CA ASP A 227 9.71 -14.88 14.59
C ASP A 227 8.41 -15.63 15.00
N ILE A 228 7.61 -15.04 15.91
CA ILE A 228 6.32 -15.61 16.33
C ILE A 228 5.33 -15.65 15.16
N LEU A 229 5.24 -14.60 14.34
CA LEU A 229 4.36 -14.58 13.17
C LEU A 229 4.76 -15.66 12.17
N HIS A 230 6.04 -15.78 11.84
CA HIS A 230 6.58 -16.79 10.91
C HIS A 230 6.30 -18.21 11.38
N GLN A 231 6.51 -18.53 12.67
CA GLN A 231 6.19 -19.83 13.27
C GLN A 231 4.70 -20.17 13.16
N ASN A 232 3.84 -19.18 12.92
CA ASN A 232 2.39 -19.36 12.74
C ASN A 232 1.92 -19.25 11.29
N GLY A 233 2.85 -19.17 10.32
CA GLY A 233 2.55 -19.13 8.91
C GLY A 233 2.02 -17.78 8.42
N ILE A 234 2.41 -16.68 9.07
CA ILE A 234 1.99 -15.31 8.74
C ILE A 234 3.21 -14.51 8.30
N GLY A 235 3.17 -13.97 7.08
CA GLY A 235 4.23 -13.09 6.56
C GLY A 235 4.12 -11.67 7.11
N VAL A 236 5.26 -10.97 7.16
CA VAL A 236 5.36 -9.61 7.67
C VAL A 236 5.85 -8.66 6.58
N ILE A 237 5.04 -7.71 6.22
CA ILE A 237 5.38 -6.60 5.33
C ILE A 237 5.55 -5.35 6.20
N MET A 238 6.57 -4.57 5.93
CA MET A 238 6.81 -3.31 6.65
C MET A 238 6.69 -2.12 5.70
N ASP A 239 5.98 -1.10 6.13
CA ASP A 239 5.94 0.18 5.42
C ASP A 239 7.28 0.91 5.61
N TRP A 240 7.94 1.23 4.49
CA TRP A 240 9.28 1.80 4.43
C TRP A 240 9.26 3.14 3.69
N VAL A 241 9.85 4.18 4.30
CA VAL A 241 9.75 5.57 3.88
C VAL A 241 11.09 6.09 3.33
N PRO A 242 11.50 5.75 2.10
CA PRO A 242 12.75 6.24 1.52
C PRO A 242 12.60 7.57 0.78
N ALA A 243 11.38 8.07 0.61
CA ALA A 243 11.13 9.27 -0.20
C ALA A 243 11.61 10.55 0.50
N HIS A 244 11.44 10.63 1.82
CA HIS A 244 11.65 11.86 2.56
C HIS A 244 11.96 11.62 4.03
N PHE A 245 12.40 12.68 4.74
CA PHE A 245 12.62 12.69 6.18
C PHE A 245 12.34 14.08 6.80
N PRO A 246 12.01 14.16 8.10
CA PRO A 246 11.66 15.41 8.76
C PRO A 246 12.88 16.33 8.97
N LYS A 247 12.60 17.63 9.22
CA LYS A 247 13.62 18.66 9.47
C LYS A 247 14.04 18.76 10.94
N ASP A 248 13.89 17.70 11.71
CA ASP A 248 14.32 17.63 13.10
C ASP A 248 15.83 17.79 13.20
N ALA A 249 16.27 18.70 14.07
CA ALA A 249 17.68 19.08 14.18
C ALA A 249 18.59 17.92 14.64
N HIS A 250 18.04 16.96 15.39
CA HIS A 250 18.77 15.77 15.84
C HIS A 250 18.89 14.67 14.79
N GLY A 251 18.01 14.67 13.76
CA GLY A 251 17.99 13.69 12.68
C GLY A 251 18.95 14.01 11.54
N LEU A 252 18.59 13.55 10.33
CA LEU A 252 19.43 13.65 9.12
C LEU A 252 19.53 15.08 8.56
N TYR A 253 18.53 15.94 8.84
CA TYR A 253 18.48 17.29 8.28
C TYR A 253 19.76 18.07 8.53
N ARG A 254 20.43 18.49 7.44
CA ARG A 254 21.71 19.21 7.47
C ARG A 254 22.70 18.59 8.45
N PHE A 255 22.97 17.31 8.28
CA PHE A 255 23.69 16.51 9.28
C PHE A 255 25.04 17.09 9.67
N ASP A 256 25.82 17.62 8.72
CA ASP A 256 27.10 18.29 8.95
C ASP A 256 27.01 19.83 8.86
N GLY A 257 25.80 20.38 8.93
CA GLY A 257 25.50 21.79 8.74
C GLY A 257 25.21 22.17 7.30
N THR A 258 25.45 21.26 6.33
CA THR A 258 25.11 21.39 4.90
C THR A 258 24.04 20.38 4.53
N PRO A 259 23.37 20.49 3.36
CA PRO A 259 22.57 19.43 2.80
C PRO A 259 23.45 18.19 2.55
N THR A 260 23.36 17.21 3.46
CA THR A 260 24.22 16.00 3.47
C THR A 260 23.47 14.83 2.88
N TYR A 261 22.26 14.54 3.34
CA TYR A 261 21.38 13.49 2.87
C TYR A 261 20.32 13.99 1.87
N GLU A 262 19.98 15.28 1.94
CA GLU A 262 18.99 15.95 1.10
C GLU A 262 19.61 16.69 -0.07
N TYR A 263 18.81 16.93 -1.13
CA TYR A 263 19.21 17.80 -2.23
C TYR A 263 19.47 19.24 -1.74
N SER A 264 20.47 19.89 -2.32
CA SER A 264 20.87 21.24 -1.93
C SER A 264 19.90 22.33 -2.39
N ASP A 265 19.24 22.14 -3.54
CA ASP A 265 18.23 23.08 -4.05
C ASP A 265 16.85 22.70 -3.49
N TRP A 266 16.23 23.65 -2.80
CA TRP A 266 14.92 23.44 -2.16
C TRP A 266 13.82 23.02 -3.15
N ARG A 267 13.92 23.44 -4.43
CA ARG A 267 12.96 23.08 -5.48
C ARG A 267 12.99 21.59 -5.80
N LYS A 268 14.01 20.88 -5.43
CA LYS A 268 14.18 19.45 -5.55
C LYS A 268 14.17 18.76 -4.17
N GLY A 269 14.70 19.45 -3.17
CA GLY A 269 15.03 18.93 -1.84
C GLY A 269 13.93 19.07 -0.78
N GLU A 270 12.76 19.63 -1.08
CA GLU A 270 11.72 19.82 -0.07
C GLU A 270 10.33 19.43 -0.59
N HIS A 271 9.56 18.69 0.23
CA HIS A 271 8.12 18.58 0.11
C HIS A 271 7.45 19.62 1.03
N LYS A 272 6.96 20.71 0.46
CA LYS A 272 6.39 21.83 1.21
C LYS A 272 5.15 21.45 2.02
N GLU A 273 4.28 20.63 1.46
CA GLU A 273 3.04 20.21 2.12
C GLU A 273 3.31 19.34 3.34
N TRP A 274 4.30 18.46 3.27
CA TRP A 274 4.68 17.58 4.36
C TRP A 274 5.70 18.21 5.32
N GLY A 275 6.33 19.32 4.92
CA GLY A 275 7.38 19.98 5.70
C GLY A 275 8.68 19.18 5.79
N THR A 276 8.89 18.20 4.89
CA THR A 276 9.99 17.25 4.90
C THR A 276 11.05 17.57 3.86
N CYS A 277 12.24 16.94 3.99
CA CYS A 277 13.31 16.95 3.01
C CYS A 277 13.22 15.72 2.09
N VAL A 278 13.62 15.88 0.84
CA VAL A 278 13.77 14.80 -0.15
C VAL A 278 15.21 14.32 -0.15
N PHE A 279 15.44 13.01 -0.09
CA PHE A 279 16.77 12.43 -0.21
C PHE A 279 17.45 12.77 -1.54
N ASP A 280 18.76 13.01 -1.50
CA ASP A 280 19.57 13.19 -2.72
C ASP A 280 19.88 11.83 -3.36
N PHE A 281 18.96 11.34 -4.19
CA PHE A 281 19.10 10.06 -4.89
C PHE A 281 20.24 10.04 -5.91
N GLY A 282 20.81 11.21 -6.24
CA GLY A 282 21.99 11.34 -7.09
C GLY A 282 23.30 11.07 -6.37
N ARG A 283 23.30 11.13 -5.03
CA ARG A 283 24.50 10.96 -4.20
C ARG A 283 24.74 9.49 -3.86
N ASN A 284 25.90 8.99 -4.18
CA ASN A 284 26.26 7.58 -3.99
C ASN A 284 26.14 7.12 -2.53
N GLU A 285 26.57 7.94 -1.59
CA GLU A 285 26.53 7.61 -0.15
C GLU A 285 25.08 7.54 0.35
N VAL A 286 24.18 8.37 -0.18
CA VAL A 286 22.75 8.30 0.11
C VAL A 286 22.12 7.05 -0.48
N ARG A 287 22.50 6.68 -1.72
CA ARG A 287 22.08 5.39 -2.32
C ARG A 287 22.55 4.21 -1.48
N SER A 288 23.82 4.19 -1.05
CA SER A 288 24.32 3.16 -0.11
C SER A 288 23.54 3.14 1.20
N PHE A 289 23.23 4.30 1.79
CA PHE A 289 22.43 4.40 3.02
C PHE A 289 21.05 3.77 2.84
N LEU A 290 20.30 4.15 1.82
CA LEU A 290 18.92 3.69 1.61
C LEU A 290 18.85 2.22 1.16
N ILE A 291 19.72 1.77 0.22
CA ILE A 291 19.74 0.36 -0.21
C ILE A 291 20.15 -0.54 0.94
N SER A 292 21.19 -0.16 1.70
CA SER A 292 21.59 -0.91 2.90
C SER A 292 20.48 -0.96 3.94
N ASN A 293 19.69 0.11 4.07
CA ASN A 293 18.58 0.15 5.02
C ASN A 293 17.46 -0.83 4.62
N ALA A 294 17.08 -0.89 3.35
CA ALA A 294 16.12 -1.89 2.88
C ALA A 294 16.61 -3.32 3.15
N LEU A 295 17.87 -3.60 2.79
CA LEU A 295 18.44 -4.93 3.01
C LEU A 295 18.61 -5.26 4.51
N PHE A 296 18.86 -4.27 5.36
CA PHE A 296 18.94 -4.44 6.80
C PHE A 296 17.66 -5.03 7.40
N TRP A 297 16.49 -4.54 7.01
CA TRP A 297 15.21 -5.07 7.47
C TRP A 297 14.98 -6.51 7.02
N LEU A 298 15.40 -6.84 5.80
CA LEU A 298 15.32 -8.21 5.27
C LEU A 298 16.35 -9.13 5.93
N ASP A 299 17.58 -8.63 6.22
CA ASP A 299 18.70 -9.41 6.76
C ASP A 299 18.59 -9.69 8.26
N LYS A 300 18.32 -8.61 9.02
CA LYS A 300 18.39 -8.67 10.50
C LYS A 300 17.03 -8.93 11.15
N TYR A 301 15.94 -8.58 10.48
CA TYR A 301 14.60 -8.73 11.03
C TYR A 301 13.72 -9.71 10.25
N HIS A 302 14.26 -10.36 9.22
CA HIS A 302 13.57 -11.35 8.41
C HIS A 302 12.22 -10.88 7.84
N ILE A 303 12.08 -9.55 7.57
CA ILE A 303 10.86 -8.98 6.96
C ILE A 303 10.66 -9.58 5.57
N ASP A 304 9.43 -10.04 5.24
CA ASP A 304 9.11 -10.70 3.97
C ASP A 304 8.90 -9.74 2.81
N GLY A 305 8.65 -8.47 3.09
CA GLY A 305 8.46 -7.46 2.06
C GLY A 305 8.46 -6.04 2.60
N LEU A 306 8.76 -5.09 1.71
CA LEU A 306 8.71 -3.66 1.99
C LEU A 306 7.66 -3.01 1.10
N ARG A 307 6.67 -2.34 1.71
CA ARG A 307 5.84 -1.38 1.01
C ARG A 307 6.59 -0.05 0.97
N VAL A 308 6.87 0.43 -0.22
CA VAL A 308 7.66 1.65 -0.44
C VAL A 308 6.72 2.83 -0.56
N ASP A 309 6.78 3.70 0.44
CA ASP A 309 5.94 4.89 0.59
C ASP A 309 6.23 5.93 -0.49
N ALA A 310 5.18 6.55 -1.00
CA ALA A 310 5.20 7.76 -1.82
C ALA A 310 6.11 7.69 -3.06
N VAL A 311 6.17 6.56 -3.76
CA VAL A 311 7.03 6.38 -4.95
C VAL A 311 6.76 7.43 -6.02
N ALA A 312 5.49 7.84 -6.23
CA ALA A 312 5.15 8.92 -7.14
C ALA A 312 5.90 10.23 -6.84
N SER A 313 6.07 10.56 -5.57
CA SER A 313 6.79 11.77 -5.13
C SER A 313 8.30 11.71 -5.41
N MET A 314 8.84 10.50 -5.52
CA MET A 314 10.25 10.27 -5.89
C MET A 314 10.44 10.40 -7.40
N LEU A 315 9.49 9.87 -8.20
CA LEU A 315 9.60 9.80 -9.65
C LEU A 315 9.45 11.15 -10.35
N TYR A 316 8.67 12.09 -9.76
CA TYR A 316 8.33 13.35 -10.41
C TYR A 316 8.87 14.57 -9.68
N LEU A 317 9.66 15.39 -10.40
CA LEU A 317 10.26 16.64 -9.88
C LEU A 317 9.21 17.73 -9.59
N ASP A 318 8.07 17.67 -10.24
CA ASP A 318 6.94 18.60 -10.10
C ASP A 318 5.82 18.07 -9.19
N TYR A 319 6.00 16.92 -8.53
CA TYR A 319 4.99 16.33 -7.64
C TYR A 319 4.55 17.33 -6.56
N ASN A 320 3.25 17.66 -6.53
CA ASN A 320 2.62 18.64 -5.63
C ASN A 320 3.36 20.00 -5.57
N ARG A 321 3.92 20.46 -6.71
CA ARG A 321 4.61 21.74 -6.82
C ARG A 321 3.98 22.64 -7.87
N SER A 322 3.94 23.95 -7.55
CA SER A 322 3.44 24.97 -8.48
C SER A 322 4.52 25.33 -9.52
N ASN A 323 4.11 25.98 -10.60
CA ASN A 323 5.03 26.51 -11.60
C ASN A 323 6.10 27.42 -10.97
N GLY A 324 7.37 27.17 -11.26
CA GLY A 324 8.52 27.88 -10.70
C GLY A 324 9.03 27.30 -9.36
N GLU A 325 8.35 26.32 -8.76
CA GLU A 325 8.75 25.67 -7.51
C GLU A 325 9.46 24.31 -7.72
N TRP A 326 9.70 23.94 -8.96
CA TRP A 326 10.46 22.75 -9.33
C TRP A 326 11.48 23.04 -10.44
N MET A 327 12.39 22.10 -10.65
CA MET A 327 13.42 22.18 -11.70
C MET A 327 13.27 21.00 -12.64
N PRO A 328 13.33 21.24 -13.98
CA PRO A 328 13.34 20.13 -14.92
C PRO A 328 14.65 19.32 -14.81
N ASN A 329 14.59 18.07 -15.27
CA ASN A 329 15.77 17.24 -15.43
C ASN A 329 16.69 17.74 -16.55
N ILE A 330 17.82 17.06 -16.76
CA ILE A 330 18.83 17.46 -17.78
C ILE A 330 18.31 17.44 -19.22
N TYR A 331 17.17 16.81 -19.47
CA TYR A 331 16.49 16.75 -20.77
C TYR A 331 15.31 17.71 -20.88
N GLY A 332 15.03 18.46 -19.82
CA GLY A 332 13.89 19.40 -19.76
C GLY A 332 12.56 18.76 -19.32
N GLY A 333 12.56 17.47 -18.97
CA GLY A 333 11.38 16.74 -18.48
C GLY A 333 11.19 16.89 -16.97
N HIS A 334 10.11 16.31 -16.45
CA HIS A 334 9.73 16.36 -15.05
C HIS A 334 10.09 15.07 -14.26
N GLU A 335 10.62 14.06 -14.91
CA GLU A 335 11.05 12.84 -14.26
C GLU A 335 12.34 13.07 -13.44
N ASN A 336 12.37 12.55 -12.22
CA ASN A 336 13.58 12.52 -11.42
C ASN A 336 14.43 11.30 -11.78
N LEU A 337 15.30 11.49 -12.77
CA LEU A 337 16.13 10.41 -13.33
C LEU A 337 17.02 9.73 -12.28
N GLU A 338 17.45 10.46 -11.26
CA GLU A 338 18.29 9.93 -10.17
C GLU A 338 17.51 9.00 -9.27
N ALA A 339 16.22 9.32 -8.99
CA ALA A 339 15.33 8.46 -8.23
C ALA A 339 14.91 7.22 -9.03
N VAL A 340 14.67 7.35 -10.33
CA VAL A 340 14.41 6.21 -11.23
C VAL A 340 15.56 5.21 -11.19
N GLU A 341 16.80 5.70 -11.32
CA GLU A 341 17.99 4.86 -11.24
C GLU A 341 18.15 4.23 -9.86
N PHE A 342 17.93 5.00 -8.78
CA PHE A 342 17.96 4.49 -7.42
C PHE A 342 16.97 3.34 -7.22
N LEU A 343 15.71 3.47 -7.65
CA LEU A 343 14.68 2.43 -7.51
C LEU A 343 15.06 1.16 -8.28
N LYS A 344 15.60 1.29 -9.47
CA LYS A 344 16.14 0.14 -10.23
C LYS A 344 17.30 -0.55 -9.51
N MET A 345 18.23 0.22 -8.97
CA MET A 345 19.35 -0.32 -8.17
C MET A 345 18.86 -1.02 -6.91
N LEU A 346 17.91 -0.42 -6.20
CA LEU A 346 17.28 -0.98 -4.99
C LEU A 346 16.65 -2.34 -5.29
N ASN A 347 15.73 -2.39 -6.24
CA ASN A 347 14.99 -3.62 -6.57
C ASN A 347 15.92 -4.69 -7.15
N THR A 348 16.94 -4.32 -7.94
CA THR A 348 17.98 -5.24 -8.40
C THR A 348 18.77 -5.83 -7.23
N ALA A 349 19.14 -5.01 -6.23
CA ALA A 349 19.85 -5.48 -5.05
C ALA A 349 18.99 -6.41 -4.21
N VAL A 350 17.72 -6.07 -3.95
CA VAL A 350 16.80 -6.93 -3.21
C VAL A 350 16.61 -8.27 -3.93
N ASN A 351 16.30 -8.28 -5.22
CA ASN A 351 16.15 -9.52 -5.99
C ASN A 351 17.40 -10.38 -6.00
N LYS A 352 18.58 -9.77 -5.99
CA LYS A 352 19.85 -10.50 -5.98
C LYS A 352 20.12 -11.18 -4.64
N TYR A 353 19.92 -10.47 -3.52
CA TYR A 353 20.31 -10.94 -2.19
C TYR A 353 19.16 -11.61 -1.42
N TYR A 354 17.93 -11.19 -1.68
CA TYR A 354 16.71 -11.68 -1.01
C TYR A 354 15.60 -11.94 -2.05
N PRO A 355 15.77 -12.92 -2.96
CA PRO A 355 14.83 -13.15 -4.07
C PRO A 355 13.41 -13.52 -3.63
N ASN A 356 13.25 -13.92 -2.39
CA ASN A 356 11.95 -14.25 -1.80
C ASN A 356 11.23 -13.02 -1.21
N ALA A 357 11.91 -11.87 -1.07
CA ALA A 357 11.31 -10.65 -0.54
C ALA A 357 10.43 -9.95 -1.59
N MET A 358 9.39 -9.29 -1.11
CA MET A 358 8.46 -8.51 -1.93
C MET A 358 8.80 -7.02 -1.83
N MET A 359 8.85 -6.35 -2.99
CA MET A 359 8.91 -4.89 -3.06
C MET A 359 7.59 -4.38 -3.63
N ILE A 360 6.83 -3.63 -2.84
CA ILE A 360 5.47 -3.18 -3.15
C ILE A 360 5.48 -1.66 -3.27
N ALA A 361 5.15 -1.11 -4.45
CA ALA A 361 5.16 0.32 -4.67
C ALA A 361 3.81 0.97 -4.32
N GLU A 362 3.82 1.99 -3.48
CA GLU A 362 2.74 2.98 -3.48
C GLU A 362 3.03 4.01 -4.58
N GLU A 363 2.47 3.74 -5.76
CA GLU A 363 2.61 4.61 -6.92
C GLU A 363 1.24 4.88 -7.54
N SER A 364 0.79 6.13 -7.51
CA SER A 364 -0.57 6.55 -7.85
C SER A 364 -0.73 7.09 -9.26
N THR A 365 0.36 7.17 -10.03
CA THR A 365 0.36 7.76 -11.37
C THR A 365 0.32 6.69 -12.47
N ALA A 366 0.35 7.14 -13.72
CA ALA A 366 0.44 6.28 -14.89
C ALA A 366 1.90 5.95 -15.28
N TRP A 367 2.84 5.97 -14.34
CA TRP A 367 4.22 5.55 -14.63
C TRP A 367 4.23 4.10 -15.14
N PRO A 368 4.84 3.85 -16.32
CA PRO A 368 4.78 2.52 -16.94
C PRO A 368 5.78 1.54 -16.30
N GLN A 369 5.43 0.25 -16.33
CA GLN A 369 6.32 -0.85 -15.94
C GLN A 369 6.93 -0.70 -14.53
N VAL A 370 6.13 -0.26 -13.57
CA VAL A 370 6.56 -0.22 -12.15
C VAL A 370 6.97 -1.62 -11.71
N THR A 371 6.21 -2.65 -12.09
CA THR A 371 6.50 -4.06 -11.80
C THR A 371 7.30 -4.77 -12.91
N GLY A 372 7.61 -4.05 -13.99
CA GLY A 372 8.47 -4.56 -15.07
C GLY A 372 9.93 -4.70 -14.64
N LYS A 373 10.66 -5.62 -15.28
CA LYS A 373 12.06 -5.86 -14.96
C LYS A 373 12.95 -4.66 -15.29
N PRO A 374 13.98 -4.36 -14.46
CA PRO A 374 14.90 -3.25 -14.71
C PRO A 374 15.64 -3.35 -16.05
N GLU A 375 16.01 -4.55 -16.49
CA GLU A 375 16.66 -4.79 -17.79
C GLU A 375 15.76 -4.47 -19.00
N ASP A 376 14.44 -4.54 -18.84
CA ASP A 376 13.43 -4.20 -19.85
C ASP A 376 12.96 -2.73 -19.73
N GLY A 377 13.58 -1.96 -18.84
CA GLY A 377 13.25 -0.55 -18.60
C GLY A 377 12.34 -0.28 -17.41
N GLY A 378 11.76 -1.32 -16.80
CA GLY A 378 10.88 -1.22 -15.62
C GLY A 378 11.62 -0.83 -14.34
N LEU A 379 10.88 -0.65 -13.24
CA LEU A 379 11.44 -0.29 -11.94
C LEU A 379 11.80 -1.51 -11.06
N GLY A 380 11.27 -2.70 -11.36
CA GLY A 380 11.60 -3.96 -10.70
C GLY A 380 10.84 -4.26 -9.41
N PHE A 381 9.75 -3.57 -9.13
CA PHE A 381 8.87 -3.91 -8.00
C PHE A 381 8.17 -5.25 -8.22
N THR A 382 7.84 -5.94 -7.13
CA THR A 382 7.04 -7.17 -7.19
C THR A 382 5.57 -6.85 -7.44
N PHE A 383 5.05 -5.84 -6.73
CA PHE A 383 3.67 -5.38 -6.80
C PHE A 383 3.58 -3.86 -6.80
N LYS A 384 2.41 -3.38 -7.23
CA LYS A 384 2.00 -1.96 -7.17
C LYS A 384 0.61 -1.86 -6.54
N TRP A 385 0.37 -0.90 -5.66
CA TRP A 385 -0.98 -0.58 -5.21
C TRP A 385 -1.83 -0.04 -6.35
N ASN A 386 -3.04 -0.56 -6.52
CA ASN A 386 -3.99 -0.08 -7.53
C ASN A 386 -4.83 1.09 -7.00
N MET A 387 -4.22 2.27 -6.96
CA MET A 387 -4.86 3.50 -6.47
C MET A 387 -6.01 3.96 -7.39
N GLY A 388 -5.92 3.70 -8.71
CA GLY A 388 -6.98 4.02 -9.68
C GLY A 388 -8.25 3.22 -9.38
N TRP A 389 -8.14 1.91 -9.30
CA TRP A 389 -9.25 1.01 -8.93
C TRP A 389 -9.82 1.37 -7.55
N MET A 390 -8.97 1.65 -6.58
CA MET A 390 -9.38 2.01 -5.22
C MET A 390 -10.25 3.28 -5.23
N ASN A 391 -9.80 4.35 -5.88
CA ASN A 391 -10.54 5.60 -5.97
C ASN A 391 -11.89 5.44 -6.70
N ASP A 392 -11.89 4.75 -7.84
CA ASP A 392 -13.10 4.51 -8.63
C ASP A 392 -14.12 3.66 -7.85
N SER A 393 -13.64 2.58 -7.21
CA SER A 393 -14.50 1.68 -6.42
C SER A 393 -15.10 2.38 -5.21
N ILE A 394 -14.28 3.10 -4.41
CA ILE A 394 -14.78 3.84 -3.25
C ILE A 394 -15.79 4.92 -3.69
N ARG A 395 -15.49 5.65 -4.77
CA ARG A 395 -16.42 6.64 -5.34
C ARG A 395 -17.76 6.00 -5.72
N TYR A 396 -17.74 4.87 -6.43
CA TYR A 396 -18.95 4.16 -6.85
C TYR A 396 -19.78 3.69 -5.65
N PHE A 397 -19.16 3.02 -4.69
CA PHE A 397 -19.86 2.47 -3.53
C PHE A 397 -20.35 3.54 -2.56
N SER A 398 -19.69 4.69 -2.48
CA SER A 398 -20.14 5.85 -1.67
C SER A 398 -21.31 6.62 -2.29
N MET A 399 -21.59 6.39 -3.57
CA MET A 399 -22.64 7.08 -4.31
C MET A 399 -24.01 6.52 -3.93
N ASP A 400 -25.01 7.41 -3.80
CA ASP A 400 -26.41 6.97 -3.68
C ASP A 400 -26.75 6.06 -4.87
N PRO A 401 -27.33 4.88 -4.63
CA PRO A 401 -27.60 3.89 -5.68
C PRO A 401 -28.43 4.43 -6.87
N ILE A 402 -29.24 5.44 -6.68
CA ILE A 402 -30.03 6.06 -7.78
C ILE A 402 -29.13 6.70 -8.84
N TYR A 403 -27.90 7.08 -8.51
CA TYR A 403 -26.96 7.70 -9.44
C TYR A 403 -25.94 6.72 -10.03
N ARG A 404 -25.85 5.49 -9.52
CA ARG A 404 -24.83 4.49 -9.92
C ARG A 404 -24.89 4.13 -11.40
N SER A 405 -26.08 4.20 -12.01
CA SER A 405 -26.25 3.94 -13.44
C SER A 405 -25.50 4.94 -14.34
N TYR A 406 -25.25 6.16 -13.87
CA TYR A 406 -24.52 7.18 -14.63
C TYR A 406 -23.00 7.03 -14.57
N ASP A 407 -22.50 6.35 -13.54
CA ASP A 407 -21.07 6.16 -13.29
C ASP A 407 -20.70 4.66 -13.25
N HIS A 408 -21.46 3.81 -13.95
CA HIS A 408 -21.24 2.35 -13.97
C HIS A 408 -19.85 1.96 -14.46
N ASN A 409 -19.24 2.76 -15.33
CA ASN A 409 -17.89 2.59 -15.82
C ASN A 409 -16.82 2.62 -14.72
N LEU A 410 -17.07 3.19 -13.55
CA LEU A 410 -16.15 3.13 -12.40
C LEU A 410 -15.87 1.69 -11.93
N LEU A 411 -16.81 0.76 -12.19
CA LEU A 411 -16.61 -0.67 -11.89
C LEU A 411 -15.82 -1.41 -12.97
N THR A 412 -15.90 -0.96 -14.22
CA THR A 412 -15.42 -1.73 -15.37
C THR A 412 -14.11 -1.17 -15.94
N PHE A 413 -13.84 0.12 -15.74
CA PHE A 413 -12.66 0.79 -16.30
C PHE A 413 -11.34 0.20 -15.79
N SER A 414 -11.26 -0.22 -14.53
CA SER A 414 -10.06 -0.80 -13.95
C SER A 414 -9.56 -2.04 -14.70
N LEU A 415 -10.48 -2.81 -15.32
CA LEU A 415 -10.11 -4.00 -16.12
C LEU A 415 -9.36 -3.65 -17.41
N MET A 416 -9.47 -2.40 -17.89
CA MET A 416 -8.70 -1.96 -19.06
C MET A 416 -7.19 -1.97 -18.81
N TYR A 417 -6.77 -1.88 -17.54
CA TYR A 417 -5.35 -1.85 -17.15
C TYR A 417 -5.00 -2.87 -16.05
N ALA A 418 -5.96 -3.67 -15.58
CA ALA A 418 -5.75 -4.62 -14.46
C ALA A 418 -4.57 -5.58 -14.64
N PHE A 419 -4.13 -5.81 -15.87
CA PHE A 419 -3.03 -6.72 -16.22
C PHE A 419 -1.81 -5.98 -16.79
N SER A 420 -1.74 -4.64 -16.65
CA SER A 420 -0.57 -3.86 -17.05
C SER A 420 0.55 -3.89 -16.00
N GLU A 421 0.21 -4.20 -14.75
CA GLU A 421 1.09 -4.31 -13.59
C GLU A 421 0.60 -5.45 -12.68
N HIS A 422 1.44 -5.88 -11.74
CA HIS A 422 1.02 -6.82 -10.69
C HIS A 422 0.40 -6.02 -9.54
N PHE A 423 -0.91 -6.01 -9.44
CA PHE A 423 -1.60 -5.11 -8.52
C PHE A 423 -1.94 -5.73 -7.16
N VAL A 424 -1.86 -4.88 -6.12
CA VAL A 424 -2.53 -5.05 -4.82
C VAL A 424 -3.72 -4.09 -4.77
N LEU A 425 -4.90 -4.62 -4.47
CA LEU A 425 -6.13 -3.85 -4.28
C LEU A 425 -6.15 -3.27 -2.85
N ALA A 426 -5.58 -2.08 -2.69
CA ALA A 426 -5.34 -1.50 -1.38
C ALA A 426 -6.53 -0.67 -0.91
N LEU A 427 -7.24 -1.14 0.13
CA LEU A 427 -8.15 -0.33 0.94
C LEU A 427 -7.41 0.05 2.22
N SER A 428 -6.52 1.03 2.11
CA SER A 428 -5.50 1.42 3.07
C SER A 428 -6.00 2.41 4.12
N HIS A 429 -5.14 2.67 5.13
CA HIS A 429 -5.37 3.62 6.21
C HIS A 429 -5.73 5.02 5.73
N ASP A 430 -5.14 5.50 4.63
CA ASP A 430 -5.41 6.83 4.07
C ASP A 430 -6.86 7.04 3.68
N GLU A 431 -7.60 5.97 3.41
CA GLU A 431 -8.98 6.06 2.97
C GLU A 431 -10.00 6.20 4.11
N VAL A 432 -9.56 6.11 5.36
CA VAL A 432 -10.44 6.13 6.54
C VAL A 432 -10.07 7.22 7.56
N VAL A 433 -9.45 8.30 7.10
CA VAL A 433 -8.98 9.44 7.90
C VAL A 433 -9.32 10.78 7.26
N TYR A 434 -9.11 11.86 7.97
CA TYR A 434 -9.17 13.25 7.48
C TYR A 434 -10.49 13.66 6.81
N GLY A 435 -11.63 13.21 7.35
CA GLY A 435 -12.95 13.55 6.84
C GLY A 435 -13.40 12.70 5.66
N LYS A 436 -12.68 11.61 5.35
CA LYS A 436 -13.05 10.65 4.31
C LYS A 436 -14.10 9.63 4.77
N ALA A 437 -14.43 9.58 6.06
CA ALA A 437 -15.29 8.60 6.75
C ALA A 437 -14.72 7.16 6.77
N SER A 438 -15.18 6.31 7.72
CA SER A 438 -14.84 4.89 7.74
C SER A 438 -15.46 4.15 6.54
N MET A 439 -14.98 2.94 6.21
CA MET A 439 -15.53 2.15 5.09
C MET A 439 -17.03 1.89 5.26
N LEU A 440 -17.51 1.62 6.50
CA LEU A 440 -18.93 1.45 6.77
C LEU A 440 -19.72 2.77 6.58
N GLN A 441 -19.16 3.89 7.02
CA GLN A 441 -19.83 5.19 6.90
C GLN A 441 -19.93 5.68 5.45
N LYS A 442 -18.98 5.31 4.60
CA LYS A 442 -19.02 5.61 3.17
C LYS A 442 -20.23 4.99 2.47
N MET A 443 -20.73 3.86 2.97
CA MET A 443 -21.88 3.17 2.38
C MET A 443 -23.16 3.99 2.60
N PRO A 444 -23.94 4.29 1.52
CA PRO A 444 -25.19 5.02 1.61
C PRO A 444 -26.32 4.20 2.19
N GLY A 445 -27.43 4.88 2.57
CA GLY A 445 -28.64 4.26 3.04
C GLY A 445 -28.74 4.14 4.56
N ASP A 446 -29.70 3.32 5.01
CA ASP A 446 -29.95 3.06 6.41
C ASP A 446 -28.88 2.10 7.02
N TYR A 447 -29.02 1.81 8.31
CA TYR A 447 -28.06 0.97 9.03
C TYR A 447 -27.88 -0.40 8.40
N TRP A 448 -28.97 -1.07 7.99
CA TRP A 448 -28.87 -2.38 7.32
C TRP A 448 -28.20 -2.26 5.95
N GLN A 449 -28.59 -1.25 5.16
CA GLN A 449 -28.05 -1.00 3.81
C GLN A 449 -26.55 -0.70 3.85
N LYS A 450 -26.06 0.01 4.87
CA LYS A 450 -24.62 0.22 5.07
C LYS A 450 -23.86 -1.10 5.20
N PHE A 451 -24.34 -2.01 6.02
CA PHE A 451 -23.71 -3.34 6.17
C PHE A 451 -23.85 -4.19 4.91
N ALA A 452 -25.00 -4.18 4.26
CA ALA A 452 -25.20 -4.89 3.00
C ALA A 452 -24.28 -4.35 1.90
N GLY A 453 -24.19 -3.02 1.77
CA GLY A 453 -23.28 -2.34 0.84
C GLY A 453 -21.82 -2.68 1.11
N LEU A 454 -21.39 -2.67 2.37
CA LEU A 454 -20.01 -3.03 2.74
C LEU A 454 -19.69 -4.50 2.45
N ARG A 455 -20.60 -5.44 2.76
CA ARG A 455 -20.43 -6.86 2.40
C ARG A 455 -20.34 -7.04 0.88
N ALA A 456 -21.20 -6.37 0.11
CA ALA A 456 -21.16 -6.43 -1.34
C ALA A 456 -19.84 -5.86 -1.89
N PHE A 457 -19.35 -4.75 -1.34
CA PHE A 457 -18.07 -4.16 -1.72
C PHE A 457 -16.90 -5.10 -1.40
N GLN A 458 -16.79 -5.59 -0.18
CA GLN A 458 -15.72 -6.52 0.22
C GLN A 458 -15.73 -7.82 -0.61
N THR A 459 -16.92 -8.34 -0.95
CA THR A 459 -17.01 -9.50 -1.85
C THR A 459 -16.54 -9.17 -3.28
N TYR A 460 -16.89 -7.99 -3.79
CA TYR A 460 -16.39 -7.52 -5.08
C TYR A 460 -14.86 -7.38 -5.08
N VAL A 461 -14.26 -6.84 -4.01
CA VAL A 461 -12.79 -6.80 -3.83
C VAL A 461 -12.18 -8.19 -3.96
N MET A 462 -12.76 -9.21 -3.29
CA MET A 462 -12.24 -10.58 -3.38
C MET A 462 -12.41 -11.18 -4.77
N ALA A 463 -13.46 -10.80 -5.51
CA ALA A 463 -13.74 -11.29 -6.86
C ALA A 463 -12.86 -10.63 -7.94
N HIS A 464 -12.46 -9.36 -7.75
CA HIS A 464 -11.65 -8.60 -8.72
C HIS A 464 -10.22 -9.14 -8.80
N PRO A 465 -9.56 -9.18 -9.99
CA PRO A 465 -8.15 -9.55 -10.10
C PRO A 465 -7.23 -8.66 -9.28
N GLY A 466 -6.17 -9.25 -8.69
CA GLY A 466 -5.17 -8.59 -7.87
C GLY A 466 -5.15 -9.11 -6.42
N LYS A 467 -4.03 -8.90 -5.72
CA LYS A 467 -3.86 -9.27 -4.30
C LYS A 467 -4.69 -8.34 -3.42
N LYS A 468 -4.98 -8.74 -2.18
CA LYS A 468 -5.95 -8.06 -1.32
C LYS A 468 -5.26 -7.38 -0.13
N LEU A 469 -5.64 -6.14 0.16
CA LEU A 469 -5.23 -5.42 1.35
C LEU A 469 -6.44 -4.72 1.98
N ASN A 470 -6.60 -4.91 3.28
CA ASN A 470 -7.65 -4.31 4.07
C ASN A 470 -7.07 -3.69 5.35
N PHE A 471 -7.38 -2.41 5.58
CA PHE A 471 -6.94 -1.73 6.82
C PHE A 471 -7.78 -2.16 8.01
N MET A 472 -7.11 -2.33 9.16
CA MET A 472 -7.69 -2.73 10.44
C MET A 472 -8.96 -1.94 10.80
N GLY A 473 -9.96 -2.64 11.32
CA GLY A 473 -11.25 -2.09 11.73
C GLY A 473 -12.33 -2.15 10.65
N SER A 474 -11.98 -2.24 9.36
CA SER A 474 -12.96 -2.37 8.29
C SER A 474 -13.71 -3.70 8.38
N GLU A 475 -13.04 -4.76 8.84
CA GLU A 475 -13.59 -6.11 9.00
C GLU A 475 -14.60 -6.25 10.17
N ILE A 476 -14.56 -5.32 11.12
CA ILE A 476 -15.54 -5.25 12.22
C ILE A 476 -16.55 -4.12 12.03
N GLY A 477 -16.44 -3.37 10.90
CA GLY A 477 -17.31 -2.23 10.63
C GLY A 477 -17.07 -1.07 11.57
N GLN A 478 -15.80 -0.73 11.83
CA GLN A 478 -15.43 0.48 12.57
C GLN A 478 -16.32 1.64 12.11
N PHE A 479 -17.00 2.28 13.07
CA PHE A 479 -18.00 3.30 12.73
C PHE A 479 -17.34 4.66 12.50
N ASP A 480 -16.47 5.07 13.43
CA ASP A 480 -15.70 6.31 13.32
C ASP A 480 -14.49 6.12 12.39
N GLU A 481 -13.97 7.23 11.89
CA GLU A 481 -12.65 7.24 11.24
C GLU A 481 -11.58 6.68 12.16
N TRP A 482 -10.55 6.10 11.57
CA TRP A 482 -9.41 5.65 12.35
C TRP A 482 -8.75 6.82 13.09
N ASN A 483 -8.39 6.56 14.34
CA ASN A 483 -7.69 7.52 15.20
C ASN A 483 -6.50 6.82 15.90
N TYR A 484 -5.28 7.23 15.54
CA TYR A 484 -4.05 6.66 16.11
C TYR A 484 -3.91 6.81 17.62
N GLN A 485 -4.66 7.72 18.26
CA GLN A 485 -4.60 7.99 19.70
C GLN A 485 -5.45 7.03 20.55
N LYS A 486 -6.29 6.21 19.93
CA LYS A 486 -7.13 5.22 20.61
C LYS A 486 -7.06 3.88 19.89
N GLN A 487 -7.32 2.79 20.63
CA GLN A 487 -7.51 1.49 20.01
C GLN A 487 -8.77 1.45 19.14
N LEU A 488 -8.90 0.44 18.29
CA LEU A 488 -10.14 0.14 17.58
C LEU A 488 -11.31 -0.02 18.56
N ASP A 489 -12.51 0.30 18.12
CA ASP A 489 -13.72 0.22 18.92
C ASP A 489 -14.22 -1.23 19.03
N TRP A 490 -13.43 -2.11 19.68
CA TRP A 490 -13.70 -3.54 19.82
C TRP A 490 -15.05 -3.87 20.48
N ASN A 491 -15.60 -2.95 21.29
CA ASN A 491 -16.94 -3.04 21.86
C ASN A 491 -18.05 -3.07 20.80
N LEU A 492 -17.79 -2.66 19.56
CA LEU A 492 -18.71 -2.81 18.43
C LEU A 492 -19.14 -4.26 18.23
N LEU A 493 -18.27 -5.22 18.55
CA LEU A 493 -18.57 -6.65 18.44
C LEU A 493 -19.68 -7.13 19.39
N GLU A 494 -20.07 -6.33 20.38
CA GLU A 494 -21.26 -6.59 21.23
C GLU A 494 -22.57 -6.36 20.45
N TYR A 495 -22.52 -5.64 19.33
CA TYR A 495 -23.68 -5.39 18.48
C TYR A 495 -23.78 -6.43 17.36
N PRO A 496 -24.99 -7.03 17.16
CA PRO A 496 -25.16 -8.17 16.26
C PRO A 496 -24.66 -7.96 14.83
N MET A 497 -24.85 -6.77 14.25
CA MET A 497 -24.44 -6.54 12.85
C MET A 497 -22.92 -6.47 12.69
N HIS A 498 -22.20 -5.93 13.66
CA HIS A 498 -20.74 -5.89 13.67
C HIS A 498 -20.16 -7.29 13.91
N ALA A 499 -20.69 -8.05 14.84
CA ALA A 499 -20.28 -9.45 15.05
C ALA A 499 -20.50 -10.30 13.80
N LYS A 500 -21.65 -10.12 13.11
CA LYS A 500 -21.94 -10.80 11.85
C LYS A 500 -21.05 -10.35 10.70
N LEU A 501 -20.66 -9.09 10.66
CA LEU A 501 -19.71 -8.59 9.67
C LEU A 501 -18.31 -9.18 9.90
N LYS A 502 -17.87 -9.32 11.15
CA LYS A 502 -16.61 -10.03 11.45
C LYS A 502 -16.66 -11.48 10.97
N GLU A 503 -17.76 -12.20 11.27
CA GLU A 503 -17.91 -13.58 10.80
C GLU A 503 -17.99 -13.65 9.28
N PHE A 504 -18.68 -12.71 8.63
CA PHE A 504 -18.67 -12.59 7.17
C PHE A 504 -17.26 -12.43 6.60
N ASN A 505 -16.44 -11.51 7.11
CA ASN A 505 -15.07 -11.30 6.64
C ASN A 505 -14.20 -12.54 6.84
N LYS A 506 -14.36 -13.22 7.99
CA LYS A 506 -13.68 -14.49 8.25
C LYS A 506 -14.01 -15.55 7.20
N GLN A 507 -15.30 -15.72 6.87
CA GLN A 507 -15.76 -16.69 5.87
C GLN A 507 -15.35 -16.27 4.45
N LEU A 508 -15.42 -14.99 4.12
CA LEU A 508 -15.01 -14.46 2.83
C LEU A 508 -13.50 -14.61 2.58
N ASN A 509 -12.68 -14.33 3.60
CA ASN A 509 -11.23 -14.54 3.54
C ASN A 509 -10.90 -16.04 3.35
N LYS A 510 -11.59 -16.92 4.07
CA LYS A 510 -11.44 -18.36 3.88
C LYS A 510 -11.85 -18.79 2.47
N PHE A 511 -12.97 -18.28 1.98
CA PHE A 511 -13.44 -18.54 0.62
C PHE A 511 -12.40 -18.12 -0.42
N TYR A 512 -11.78 -16.95 -0.25
CA TYR A 512 -10.68 -16.50 -1.13
C TYR A 512 -9.51 -17.48 -1.13
N LEU A 513 -9.08 -17.96 0.04
CA LEU A 513 -7.95 -18.91 0.13
C LEU A 513 -8.26 -20.28 -0.48
N ASP A 514 -9.50 -20.76 -0.29
CA ASP A 514 -9.95 -22.08 -0.74
C ASP A 514 -10.18 -22.16 -2.28
N HIS A 515 -10.27 -20.99 -2.97
CA HIS A 515 -10.63 -20.91 -4.39
C HIS A 515 -9.50 -20.35 -5.25
N PRO A 516 -8.63 -21.21 -5.81
CA PRO A 516 -7.54 -20.81 -6.71
C PRO A 516 -7.99 -19.92 -7.87
N GLU A 517 -9.21 -20.04 -8.31
CA GLU A 517 -9.81 -19.22 -9.36
C GLU A 517 -9.72 -17.71 -9.03
N LEU A 518 -9.64 -17.34 -7.74
CA LEU A 518 -9.62 -15.95 -7.30
C LEU A 518 -8.21 -15.33 -7.21
N TRP A 519 -7.13 -16.16 -7.29
CA TRP A 519 -5.78 -15.65 -7.03
C TRP A 519 -4.66 -16.29 -7.85
N GLU A 520 -4.88 -17.45 -8.50
CA GLU A 520 -3.80 -18.19 -9.18
C GLU A 520 -3.42 -17.57 -10.53
N VAL A 521 -4.38 -16.91 -11.20
CA VAL A 521 -4.17 -16.21 -12.47
C VAL A 521 -4.71 -14.79 -12.35
N ASP A 522 -3.97 -13.96 -11.65
CA ASP A 522 -4.33 -12.55 -11.36
C ASP A 522 -3.72 -11.53 -12.33
N ASP A 523 -2.83 -11.98 -13.21
CA ASP A 523 -1.96 -11.16 -14.04
C ASP A 523 -2.32 -11.17 -15.54
N SER A 524 -3.41 -11.85 -15.89
CA SER A 524 -3.78 -11.97 -17.31
C SER A 524 -5.28 -12.20 -17.53
N TRP A 525 -5.73 -11.91 -18.74
CA TRP A 525 -7.09 -12.20 -19.21
C TRP A 525 -7.45 -13.69 -19.21
N HIS A 526 -6.49 -14.60 -19.05
CA HIS A 526 -6.77 -16.02 -18.91
C HIS A 526 -7.51 -16.33 -17.59
N GLY A 527 -7.27 -15.55 -16.55
CA GLY A 527 -7.92 -15.70 -15.24
C GLY A 527 -9.21 -14.90 -15.08
N PHE A 528 -9.62 -14.11 -16.09
CA PHE A 528 -10.80 -13.25 -16.01
C PHE A 528 -11.54 -13.15 -17.34
N GLN A 529 -12.86 -13.29 -17.30
CA GLN A 529 -13.71 -13.05 -18.48
C GLN A 529 -15.03 -12.41 -18.06
N TRP A 530 -15.41 -11.34 -18.75
CA TRP A 530 -16.74 -10.76 -18.59
C TRP A 530 -17.83 -11.71 -19.08
N ILE A 531 -18.97 -11.73 -18.38
CA ILE A 531 -20.23 -12.28 -18.85
C ILE A 531 -21.14 -11.11 -19.26
N SER A 532 -21.36 -10.17 -18.36
CA SER A 532 -22.08 -8.92 -18.65
C SER A 532 -21.43 -7.77 -17.87
N LEU A 533 -21.10 -6.68 -18.56
CA LEU A 533 -20.45 -5.50 -17.98
C LEU A 533 -21.26 -4.22 -18.18
N ASP A 534 -22.36 -4.27 -18.95
CA ASP A 534 -23.09 -3.10 -19.48
C ASP A 534 -24.52 -2.97 -18.97
N ASP A 535 -24.96 -3.78 -18.02
CA ASP A 535 -26.29 -3.63 -17.40
C ASP A 535 -26.29 -2.50 -16.34
N TYR A 536 -25.92 -1.30 -16.80
CA TYR A 536 -25.87 -0.10 -15.98
C TYR A 536 -27.23 0.30 -15.43
N GLN A 537 -28.33 0.02 -16.14
CA GLN A 537 -29.69 0.38 -15.71
C GLN A 537 -30.10 -0.36 -14.44
N GLN A 538 -29.62 -1.57 -14.25
CA GLN A 538 -29.88 -2.40 -13.08
C GLN A 538 -28.72 -2.38 -12.07
N SER A 539 -27.58 -1.75 -12.40
CA SER A 539 -26.35 -1.78 -11.61
C SER A 539 -25.87 -3.21 -11.33
N VAL A 540 -25.92 -4.04 -12.35
CA VAL A 540 -25.50 -5.46 -12.28
C VAL A 540 -24.30 -5.66 -13.20
N ILE A 541 -23.29 -6.40 -12.68
CA ILE A 541 -22.18 -6.93 -13.48
C ILE A 541 -22.02 -8.40 -13.18
N SER A 542 -21.53 -9.16 -14.16
CA SER A 542 -21.18 -10.57 -13.97
C SER A 542 -19.95 -10.95 -14.78
N PHE A 543 -19.10 -11.81 -14.20
CA PHE A 543 -17.83 -12.23 -14.80
C PHE A 543 -17.41 -13.61 -14.27
N ARG A 544 -16.41 -14.20 -14.93
CA ARG A 544 -15.80 -15.46 -14.52
C ARG A 544 -14.39 -15.23 -14.03
N ARG A 545 -14.01 -15.94 -12.96
CA ARG A 545 -12.63 -16.12 -12.54
C ARG A 545 -12.22 -17.55 -12.85
N ILE A 546 -11.01 -17.75 -13.33
CA ILE A 546 -10.55 -19.01 -13.91
C ILE A 546 -9.16 -19.34 -13.36
N ASP A 547 -8.96 -20.58 -12.86
CA ASP A 547 -7.65 -21.05 -12.38
C ASP A 547 -6.81 -21.63 -13.52
N LYS A 548 -5.57 -22.04 -13.22
CA LYS A 548 -4.65 -22.69 -14.18
C LYS A 548 -5.17 -24.03 -14.72
N LEU A 549 -6.07 -24.70 -14.01
CA LEU A 549 -6.68 -25.97 -14.41
C LEU A 549 -7.94 -25.78 -15.26
N GLY A 550 -8.43 -24.55 -15.39
CA GLY A 550 -9.66 -24.21 -16.09
C GLY A 550 -10.93 -24.42 -15.26
N ASN A 551 -10.80 -24.52 -13.92
CA ASN A 551 -11.97 -24.42 -13.04
C ASN A 551 -12.46 -22.98 -13.02
N GLU A 552 -13.77 -22.80 -12.87
CA GLU A 552 -14.40 -21.49 -13.01
C GLU A 552 -15.31 -21.16 -11.84
N LEU A 553 -15.23 -19.91 -11.39
CA LEU A 553 -16.21 -19.25 -10.53
C LEU A 553 -16.94 -18.16 -11.32
N ILE A 554 -18.25 -18.14 -11.25
CA ILE A 554 -19.09 -17.06 -11.80
C ILE A 554 -19.46 -16.13 -10.64
N ALA A 555 -19.03 -14.88 -10.72
CA ALA A 555 -19.44 -13.81 -9.82
C ALA A 555 -20.59 -13.02 -10.44
N ILE A 556 -21.67 -12.82 -9.66
CA ILE A 556 -22.81 -12.00 -10.05
C ILE A 556 -23.01 -10.95 -8.98
N CYS A 557 -22.93 -9.68 -9.37
CA CYS A 557 -22.95 -8.55 -8.46
C CYS A 557 -24.19 -7.68 -8.72
N ASN A 558 -25.08 -7.55 -7.75
CA ASN A 558 -26.19 -6.61 -7.74
C ASN A 558 -25.90 -5.46 -6.78
N PHE A 559 -25.51 -4.33 -7.28
CA PHE A 559 -25.18 -3.13 -6.48
C PHE A 559 -26.36 -2.16 -6.31
N CYS A 560 -27.58 -2.62 -6.67
CA CYS A 560 -28.81 -1.86 -6.46
C CYS A 560 -29.51 -2.32 -5.16
N PRO A 561 -30.18 -1.43 -4.39
CA PRO A 561 -30.96 -1.81 -3.24
C PRO A 561 -32.31 -2.45 -3.62
N MET A 562 -32.41 -2.99 -4.82
CA MET A 562 -33.59 -3.69 -5.32
C MET A 562 -33.25 -5.13 -5.64
N ARG A 563 -34.08 -6.05 -5.15
CA ARG A 563 -34.05 -7.47 -5.51
C ARG A 563 -34.39 -7.66 -6.99
N ARG A 564 -33.67 -8.56 -7.67
CA ARG A 564 -33.97 -8.96 -9.07
C ARG A 564 -34.44 -10.41 -9.05
N GLU A 565 -35.64 -10.64 -9.57
CA GLU A 565 -36.23 -11.97 -9.65
C GLU A 565 -35.98 -12.58 -11.03
N GLY A 566 -35.56 -13.88 -11.07
CA GLY A 566 -35.34 -14.58 -12.32
C GLY A 566 -34.31 -13.89 -13.26
N TYR A 567 -33.32 -13.19 -12.70
CA TYR A 567 -32.29 -12.53 -13.49
C TYR A 567 -31.48 -13.56 -14.28
N ARG A 568 -31.38 -13.37 -15.60
CA ARG A 568 -30.81 -14.34 -16.48
C ARG A 568 -29.39 -13.99 -16.88
N ILE A 569 -28.48 -14.97 -16.75
CA ILE A 569 -27.08 -14.84 -17.17
C ILE A 569 -26.67 -15.98 -18.08
N GLY A 570 -25.92 -15.65 -19.13
CA GLY A 570 -25.26 -16.62 -19.97
C GLY A 570 -24.19 -17.40 -19.22
N VAL A 571 -24.10 -18.69 -19.46
CA VAL A 571 -23.09 -19.58 -18.88
C VAL A 571 -22.39 -20.40 -19.95
N PRO A 572 -21.08 -20.73 -19.82
CA PRO A 572 -20.29 -21.33 -20.88
C PRO A 572 -20.62 -22.81 -21.11
N VAL A 573 -21.13 -23.50 -20.10
CA VAL A 573 -21.32 -24.93 -20.09
C VAL A 573 -22.77 -25.27 -19.80
N HIS A 574 -23.38 -26.18 -20.62
CA HIS A 574 -24.69 -26.74 -20.29
C HIS A 574 -24.58 -27.67 -19.08
N GLY A 575 -25.20 -27.26 -17.95
CA GLY A 575 -24.98 -27.94 -16.69
C GLY A 575 -25.81 -27.42 -15.53
N ARG A 576 -25.49 -27.94 -14.36
CA ARG A 576 -26.02 -27.44 -13.07
C ARG A 576 -25.00 -26.54 -12.41
N TYR A 577 -25.45 -25.41 -11.93
CA TYR A 577 -24.62 -24.42 -11.24
C TYR A 577 -25.09 -24.31 -9.79
N THR A 578 -24.18 -24.49 -8.86
CA THR A 578 -24.46 -24.39 -7.42
C THR A 578 -23.99 -23.05 -6.90
N GLN A 579 -24.88 -22.35 -6.19
CA GLN A 579 -24.49 -21.17 -5.41
C GLN A 579 -23.63 -21.63 -4.24
N ILE A 580 -22.36 -21.22 -4.20
CA ILE A 580 -21.39 -21.66 -3.18
C ILE A 580 -21.06 -20.57 -2.17
N PHE A 581 -21.36 -19.30 -2.48
CA PHE A 581 -21.23 -18.18 -1.56
C PHE A 581 -22.24 -17.07 -1.88
N SER A 582 -22.72 -16.39 -0.84
CA SER A 582 -23.57 -15.19 -0.98
C SER A 582 -23.26 -14.20 0.15
N SER A 583 -22.97 -12.94 -0.22
CA SER A 583 -22.82 -11.87 0.76
C SER A 583 -24.11 -11.50 1.50
N ASP A 584 -25.27 -12.00 1.02
CA ASP A 584 -26.59 -11.78 1.61
C ASP A 584 -27.09 -12.96 2.45
N ALA A 585 -26.22 -13.90 2.84
CA ALA A 585 -26.63 -15.01 3.70
C ALA A 585 -27.12 -14.50 5.08
N ALA A 586 -28.14 -15.18 5.64
CA ALA A 586 -28.76 -14.76 6.90
C ALA A 586 -27.79 -14.75 8.09
N GLU A 587 -26.82 -15.66 8.08
CA GLU A 587 -25.75 -15.72 9.08
C GLU A 587 -24.88 -14.46 9.10
N PHE A 588 -24.76 -13.77 7.98
CA PHE A 588 -24.03 -12.50 7.83
C PHE A 588 -24.92 -11.26 8.06
N GLY A 589 -26.20 -11.45 8.39
CA GLY A 589 -27.16 -10.35 8.56
C GLY A 589 -27.81 -9.87 7.27
N GLY A 590 -27.71 -10.67 6.20
CA GLY A 590 -28.45 -10.48 4.96
C GLY A 590 -29.90 -10.98 5.08
N THR A 591 -30.63 -10.92 3.96
CA THR A 591 -32.03 -11.40 3.88
C THR A 591 -32.12 -12.92 3.95
N GLY A 592 -31.01 -13.60 3.63
CA GLY A 592 -30.95 -15.06 3.55
C GLY A 592 -31.61 -15.63 2.32
N GLU A 593 -31.85 -14.80 1.30
CA GLU A 593 -32.38 -15.30 0.03
C GLU A 593 -31.38 -16.24 -0.62
N ASN A 594 -31.84 -17.45 -0.90
CA ASN A 594 -31.05 -18.47 -1.53
C ASN A 594 -31.78 -18.96 -2.78
N ASN A 595 -31.07 -19.03 -3.92
CA ASN A 595 -31.61 -19.51 -5.20
C ASN A 595 -31.84 -21.01 -5.27
N GLY A 596 -31.90 -21.70 -4.14
CA GLY A 596 -31.71 -23.12 -4.11
C GLY A 596 -30.23 -23.45 -4.40
N THR A 597 -29.82 -24.62 -4.00
CA THR A 597 -28.42 -25.01 -4.15
C THR A 597 -28.02 -25.30 -5.59
N VAL A 598 -28.96 -25.38 -6.55
CA VAL A 598 -28.66 -25.77 -7.94
C VAL A 598 -29.56 -25.02 -8.92
N ALA A 599 -28.99 -24.16 -9.73
CA ALA A 599 -29.61 -23.63 -10.93
C ALA A 599 -29.21 -24.49 -12.14
N SER A 600 -30.18 -25.06 -12.89
CA SER A 600 -29.89 -25.75 -14.14
C SER A 600 -29.89 -24.77 -15.30
N SER A 601 -28.91 -24.89 -16.22
CA SER A 601 -28.90 -24.08 -17.43
C SER A 601 -30.03 -24.51 -18.37
N GLU A 602 -30.54 -23.54 -19.10
CA GLU A 602 -31.58 -23.68 -20.11
C GLU A 602 -31.00 -23.33 -21.48
N ASP A 603 -31.53 -23.92 -22.56
CA ASP A 603 -31.17 -23.60 -23.95
C ASP A 603 -31.80 -22.24 -24.34
N PHE A 604 -31.38 -21.19 -23.64
CA PHE A 604 -31.79 -19.81 -23.87
C PHE A 604 -30.53 -18.94 -23.99
N PRO A 605 -30.21 -18.50 -25.20
CA PRO A 605 -29.01 -17.73 -25.45
C PRO A 605 -29.03 -16.37 -24.67
N MET A 606 -27.92 -16.06 -24.02
CA MET A 606 -27.72 -14.80 -23.27
C MET A 606 -26.24 -14.46 -23.17
N HIS A 607 -25.88 -13.17 -23.27
CA HIS A 607 -24.51 -12.70 -23.13
C HIS A 607 -23.48 -13.51 -23.96
N ASP A 608 -23.78 -13.67 -25.25
CA ASP A 608 -22.96 -14.43 -26.22
C ASP A 608 -22.73 -15.94 -25.86
N GLN A 609 -23.55 -16.50 -24.95
CA GLN A 609 -23.54 -17.90 -24.60
C GLN A 609 -24.80 -18.61 -25.18
N GLU A 610 -24.67 -19.89 -25.59
CA GLU A 610 -25.79 -20.68 -26.14
C GLU A 610 -26.85 -21.01 -25.08
N GLN A 611 -26.47 -20.98 -23.79
CA GLN A 611 -27.33 -21.31 -22.65
C GLN A 611 -27.18 -20.28 -21.52
N SER A 612 -28.16 -20.29 -20.63
CA SER A 612 -28.19 -19.36 -19.46
C SER A 612 -28.80 -20.01 -18.23
N ILE A 613 -28.56 -19.43 -17.09
CA ILE A 613 -29.25 -19.74 -15.83
C ILE A 613 -30.10 -18.54 -15.39
N ALA A 614 -31.23 -18.81 -14.75
CA ALA A 614 -32.07 -17.81 -14.13
C ALA A 614 -31.92 -17.89 -12.60
N VAL A 615 -31.57 -16.77 -11.96
CA VAL A 615 -31.30 -16.68 -10.52
C VAL A 615 -31.95 -15.43 -9.93
N ASN A 616 -32.23 -15.47 -8.63
CA ASN A 616 -32.64 -14.28 -7.90
C ASN A 616 -31.39 -13.56 -7.37
N LEU A 617 -31.35 -12.25 -7.54
CA LEU A 617 -30.28 -11.42 -7.01
C LEU A 617 -30.82 -10.59 -5.84
N PRO A 618 -30.45 -10.89 -4.60
CA PRO A 618 -30.79 -10.04 -3.45
C PRO A 618 -30.26 -8.61 -3.64
N SER A 619 -30.86 -7.68 -2.93
CA SER A 619 -30.39 -6.29 -2.94
C SER A 619 -29.00 -6.15 -2.33
N LEU A 620 -28.14 -5.31 -2.94
CA LEU A 620 -26.79 -5.01 -2.44
C LEU A 620 -26.00 -6.30 -2.12
N SER A 621 -25.88 -7.19 -3.09
CA SER A 621 -25.29 -8.53 -2.89
C SER A 621 -24.37 -8.95 -4.02
N VAL A 622 -23.43 -9.83 -3.67
CA VAL A 622 -22.60 -10.57 -4.62
C VAL A 622 -22.74 -12.06 -4.33
N GLN A 623 -22.93 -12.84 -5.38
CA GLN A 623 -23.08 -14.30 -5.32
C GLN A 623 -22.05 -14.99 -6.18
N PHE A 624 -21.52 -16.12 -5.71
CA PHE A 624 -20.63 -16.98 -6.50
C PHE A 624 -21.32 -18.29 -6.84
N TYR A 625 -21.19 -18.68 -8.12
CA TYR A 625 -21.68 -19.94 -8.64
C TYR A 625 -20.57 -20.77 -9.24
N GLN A 626 -20.63 -22.08 -9.06
CA GLN A 626 -19.70 -23.04 -9.63
C GLN A 626 -20.46 -24.12 -10.40
N LEU A 627 -19.91 -24.59 -11.52
CA LEU A 627 -20.45 -25.73 -12.27
C LEU A 627 -20.30 -27.00 -11.42
N SER A 628 -21.44 -27.58 -10.99
CA SER A 628 -21.46 -28.79 -10.16
C SER A 628 -21.67 -30.08 -10.98
N ALA A 629 -22.30 -30.00 -12.17
CA ALA A 629 -22.47 -31.13 -13.07
C ALA A 629 -22.67 -30.67 -14.50
N ARG A 630 -22.02 -31.30 -15.45
CA ARG A 630 -22.31 -31.16 -16.90
C ARG A 630 -23.55 -31.94 -17.25
N LEU A 631 -24.43 -31.34 -18.03
CA LEU A 631 -25.61 -32.01 -18.58
C LEU A 631 -25.37 -32.34 -20.07
N PRO A 632 -25.95 -33.44 -20.61
CA PRO A 632 -25.86 -33.69 -22.03
C PRO A 632 -26.58 -32.59 -22.82
N LYS A 633 -25.97 -32.12 -23.90
CA LYS A 633 -26.63 -31.17 -24.82
C LYS A 633 -27.90 -31.82 -25.32
N ARG A 634 -29.03 -31.13 -25.20
CA ARG A 634 -30.25 -31.59 -25.85
C ARG A 634 -30.01 -31.63 -27.36
N PRO A 635 -30.42 -32.69 -28.08
CA PRO A 635 -30.38 -32.68 -29.55
C PRO A 635 -31.19 -31.46 -30.02
N LYS A 636 -30.63 -30.67 -30.91
CA LYS A 636 -31.39 -29.59 -31.57
C LYS A 636 -32.65 -30.26 -32.17
N PRO A 637 -33.85 -29.67 -32.00
CA PRO A 637 -35.01 -30.17 -32.70
C PRO A 637 -34.68 -30.17 -34.19
N VAL A 638 -34.82 -31.34 -34.81
CA VAL A 638 -34.74 -31.48 -36.28
C VAL A 638 -35.91 -30.64 -36.78
N VAL A 639 -35.64 -29.48 -37.32
CA VAL A 639 -36.62 -28.78 -38.15
C VAL A 639 -36.75 -29.65 -39.41
N GLU A 640 -37.78 -30.47 -39.49
CA GLU A 640 -38.20 -31.05 -40.74
C GLU A 640 -38.56 -29.87 -41.64
N GLU A 641 -37.70 -29.58 -42.60
CA GLU A 641 -38.08 -28.76 -43.74
C GLU A 641 -39.18 -29.53 -44.46
N GLU A 642 -40.46 -29.16 -44.25
CA GLU A 642 -41.54 -29.54 -45.13
C GLU A 642 -41.19 -29.01 -46.52
N GLU A 643 -40.74 -29.94 -47.43
CA GLU A 643 -40.71 -29.66 -48.85
C GLU A 643 -42.18 -29.43 -49.31
N GLU A 644 -42.58 -28.17 -49.39
CA GLU A 644 -43.71 -27.74 -50.19
C GLU A 644 -43.37 -28.01 -51.67
N ALA A 645 -43.71 -29.23 -52.16
CA ALA A 645 -43.77 -29.50 -53.55
C ALA A 645 -45.03 -28.80 -54.15
N ALA A 646 -44.87 -27.60 -54.59
CA ALA A 646 -45.82 -26.96 -55.49
C ALA A 646 -45.31 -27.11 -56.91
N ALA A 647 -45.91 -28.09 -57.57
CA ALA A 647 -45.88 -28.20 -59.03
C ALA A 647 -46.71 -27.08 -59.62
N GLU A 648 -46.14 -26.23 -60.48
CA GLU A 648 -46.90 -25.64 -61.59
C GLU A 648 -46.05 -25.44 -62.83
N THR A 649 -46.58 -25.92 -63.91
CA THR A 649 -46.17 -26.13 -65.29
C THR A 649 -45.88 -24.85 -66.06
N ALA A 650 -44.81 -24.92 -66.84
CA ALA A 650 -44.61 -24.49 -68.25
C ALA A 650 -44.99 -23.08 -68.69
N GLU A 651 -44.02 -22.40 -69.25
CA GLU A 651 -43.99 -22.04 -70.68
C GLU A 651 -42.59 -21.60 -71.13
N VAL A 652 -42.20 -22.14 -72.24
CA VAL A 652 -40.95 -22.01 -72.98
C VAL A 652 -40.98 -20.70 -73.79
N THR A 653 -39.94 -19.93 -73.82
CA THR A 653 -39.40 -19.27 -75.00
C THR A 653 -37.88 -19.10 -74.91
N GLU A 654 -37.28 -19.64 -75.96
CA GLU A 654 -35.88 -19.59 -76.33
C GLU A 654 -35.42 -18.17 -76.60
N GLU A 655 -34.21 -17.86 -76.21
CA GLU A 655 -33.21 -17.30 -77.14
C GLU A 655 -31.79 -17.38 -76.47
N ALA A 656 -30.89 -17.95 -77.23
CA ALA A 656 -29.51 -18.27 -76.93
C ALA A 656 -28.53 -17.17 -77.38
N PRO A 657 -27.21 -17.39 -77.42
CA PRO A 657 -26.30 -16.85 -76.37
C PRO A 657 -25.27 -15.88 -77.01
N VAL A 658 -24.53 -15.17 -76.22
CA VAL A 658 -23.28 -14.54 -76.70
C VAL A 658 -22.14 -14.76 -75.65
N GLU A 659 -21.04 -15.16 -76.22
CA GLU A 659 -19.83 -15.66 -75.67
C GLU A 659 -19.01 -14.72 -74.73
N VAL A 660 -18.21 -15.45 -73.95
CA VAL A 660 -17.03 -15.09 -73.13
C VAL A 660 -15.95 -14.35 -73.94
N PRO A 661 -15.01 -13.57 -73.29
CA PRO A 661 -13.83 -14.32 -72.78
C PRO A 661 -13.30 -13.84 -71.41
N ALA A 662 -12.67 -14.83 -70.79
CA ALA A 662 -11.82 -14.72 -69.62
C ALA A 662 -10.47 -14.05 -69.95
N GLU A 663 -9.90 -13.34 -69.01
CA GLU A 663 -8.46 -13.23 -68.83
C GLU A 663 -8.07 -13.00 -67.38
N THR A 664 -7.39 -13.88 -66.91
CA THR A 664 -6.29 -14.16 -65.97
C THR A 664 -5.52 -13.00 -65.38
N ALA A 665 -5.26 -13.18 -64.11
CA ALA A 665 -3.98 -13.16 -63.41
C ALA A 665 -3.42 -11.86 -62.78
N GLU A 666 -2.90 -12.09 -61.57
CA GLU A 666 -1.72 -11.59 -60.89
C GLU A 666 -1.80 -10.39 -59.96
N ALA A 667 -1.50 -10.74 -58.71
CA ALA A 667 -0.96 -9.79 -57.74
C ALA A 667 0.46 -9.30 -58.15
N PRO A 668 0.91 -8.11 -57.71
CA PRO A 668 2.01 -8.09 -56.74
C PRO A 668 1.94 -6.97 -55.70
N VAL A 669 2.39 -7.34 -54.54
CA VAL A 669 3.37 -6.80 -53.56
C VAL A 669 3.87 -5.34 -53.71
N ALA A 670 3.84 -4.64 -52.53
CA ALA A 670 4.75 -3.70 -51.92
C ALA A 670 4.90 -2.27 -52.52
N GLU A 671 4.82 -1.33 -51.61
CA GLU A 671 5.79 -0.34 -51.16
C GLU A 671 5.14 0.98 -50.72
N ALA A 672 5.51 1.42 -49.54
CA ALA A 672 5.33 2.82 -49.12
C ALA A 672 6.36 3.69 -49.82
N PRO A 673 6.19 5.02 -50.02
CA PRO A 673 6.63 5.96 -48.99
C PRO A 673 5.85 7.31 -48.87
N ALA A 674 6.00 7.86 -47.70
CA ALA A 674 6.24 9.25 -47.25
C ALA A 674 5.53 10.47 -47.86
N ALA A 675 5.11 11.31 -46.90
CA ALA A 675 5.24 12.77 -46.80
C ALA A 675 4.14 13.70 -47.29
N GLU A 676 3.67 14.49 -46.30
CA GLU A 676 3.31 15.91 -46.30
C GLU A 676 2.14 16.41 -47.16
N GLU A 677 1.12 16.96 -46.54
CA GLU A 677 0.85 18.39 -46.49
C GLU A 677 -0.42 18.77 -45.67
N GLU A 678 -0.36 19.92 -45.08
CA GLU A 678 -1.21 20.72 -44.22
C GLU A 678 -2.68 20.96 -44.62
N LYS A 679 -3.55 20.98 -43.54
CA LYS A 679 -4.63 21.89 -43.17
C LYS A 679 -5.86 22.14 -44.11
N PRO A 680 -7.04 22.64 -43.58
CA PRO A 680 -7.27 23.51 -42.41
C PRO A 680 -8.47 23.16 -41.49
N ALA A 681 -8.45 23.75 -40.31
CA ALA A 681 -9.51 23.75 -39.27
C ALA A 681 -10.76 24.58 -39.63
N PRO A 682 -11.93 24.25 -39.05
CA PRO A 682 -13.13 25.10 -39.23
C PRO A 682 -13.24 26.22 -38.18
N LYS A 683 -13.70 27.36 -38.68
CA LYS A 683 -13.86 28.66 -38.03
C LYS A 683 -14.88 28.67 -36.91
N LYS A 684 -14.52 29.30 -35.79
CA LYS A 684 -15.44 29.78 -34.74
C LYS A 684 -16.28 30.95 -35.22
N ARG A 685 -17.59 30.90 -34.91
CA ARG A 685 -18.54 31.96 -35.12
C ARG A 685 -18.56 32.88 -33.89
N ALA A 686 -18.21 34.15 -34.08
CA ALA A 686 -18.25 35.19 -33.07
C ALA A 686 -19.67 35.74 -32.93
N THR A 687 -20.11 35.92 -31.70
CA THR A 687 -21.25 36.84 -31.39
C THR A 687 -20.74 38.00 -30.55
N LYS A 688 -21.14 39.18 -30.95
CA LYS A 688 -20.73 40.51 -30.49
C LYS A 688 -21.21 40.79 -29.07
N ALA A 689 -20.30 41.27 -28.23
CA ALA A 689 -20.62 41.97 -26.99
C ALA A 689 -20.68 43.48 -27.23
N LYS A 690 -21.66 44.10 -26.65
CA LYS A 690 -21.81 45.57 -26.56
C LYS A 690 -21.03 46.08 -25.35
N LYS A 691 -20.28 47.15 -25.61
CA LYS A 691 -19.55 48.00 -24.68
C LYS A 691 -20.53 48.86 -23.86
N ALA A 692 -20.29 48.97 -22.55
CA ALA A 692 -20.67 50.16 -21.78
C ALA A 692 -19.54 50.40 -20.75
N GLU A 693 -19.08 51.62 -20.74
CA GLU A 693 -18.00 52.20 -19.91
C GLU A 693 -18.56 52.58 -18.53
N GLY A 694 -17.67 52.65 -17.55
CA GLY A 694 -17.85 53.56 -16.42
C GLY A 694 -17.46 53.03 -15.05
N GLU A 695 -16.30 53.49 -14.60
CA GLU A 695 -15.96 54.04 -13.28
C GLU A 695 -15.78 53.17 -12.01
N GLU A 696 -14.58 53.32 -11.53
CA GLU A 696 -14.09 53.59 -10.17
C GLU A 696 -14.08 52.52 -9.08
N ALA A 697 -12.89 52.54 -8.52
CA ALA A 697 -12.37 51.79 -7.38
C ALA A 697 -13.20 51.94 -6.09
N ALA A 698 -13.32 50.85 -5.34
CA ALA A 698 -13.48 50.92 -3.90
C ALA A 698 -12.88 49.65 -3.22
N GLU A 699 -11.91 49.92 -2.35
CA GLU A 699 -11.28 49.01 -1.38
C GLU A 699 -12.32 48.28 -0.52
N LYS A 700 -12.08 47.00 -0.26
CA LYS A 700 -12.74 46.25 0.81
C LYS A 700 -11.84 46.17 2.05
N PRO A 701 -12.36 46.55 3.24
CA PRO A 701 -11.57 46.51 4.47
C PRO A 701 -11.58 45.12 5.13
N ALA A 702 -10.43 44.83 5.79
CA ALA A 702 -10.18 43.66 6.61
C ALA A 702 -11.08 43.60 7.87
N PRO A 703 -11.38 42.43 8.43
CA PRO A 703 -12.19 42.32 9.64
C PRO A 703 -11.39 42.68 10.89
N LYS A 704 -11.98 43.54 11.72
CA LYS A 704 -11.45 44.06 12.98
C LYS A 704 -11.44 42.97 14.08
N LYS A 705 -10.30 42.83 14.76
CA LYS A 705 -10.17 42.13 16.04
C LYS A 705 -11.02 42.84 17.12
N ARG A 706 -11.81 42.05 17.83
CA ARG A 706 -12.58 42.51 19.01
C ARG A 706 -11.72 42.34 20.23
N THR A 707 -11.24 43.46 20.81
CA THR A 707 -10.64 43.56 22.13
C THR A 707 -11.76 43.75 23.15
N THR A 708 -11.86 42.84 24.14
CA THR A 708 -12.63 43.07 25.37
C THR A 708 -11.72 43.56 26.47
N LYS A 709 -12.03 44.75 26.93
CA LYS A 709 -11.39 45.44 28.10
C LYS A 709 -11.77 44.74 29.39
N ALA A 710 -10.75 44.47 30.23
CA ALA A 710 -10.92 44.12 31.63
C ALA A 710 -11.36 45.35 32.43
N LYS A 711 -12.33 45.17 33.32
CA LYS A 711 -12.65 46.11 34.40
C LYS A 711 -12.07 45.57 35.71
N LYS A 712 -11.26 46.40 36.35
CA LYS A 712 -10.70 46.25 37.70
C LYS A 712 -11.81 46.56 38.71
N ALA A 713 -11.92 45.75 39.76
CA ALA A 713 -12.48 46.17 41.06
C ALA A 713 -11.67 45.46 42.13
N GLU A 714 -11.24 46.28 43.08
CA GLU A 714 -10.44 45.98 44.27
C GLU A 714 -11.35 45.40 45.39
N GLY A 715 -10.71 44.68 46.31
CA GLY A 715 -11.18 44.69 47.72
C GLY A 715 -11.24 43.34 48.41
N GLU A 716 -10.26 43.11 49.30
CA GLU A 716 -10.26 42.60 50.66
C GLU A 716 -10.32 41.09 50.98
N GLU A 717 -9.21 40.72 51.59
CA GLU A 717 -8.95 40.00 52.88
C GLU A 717 -9.37 38.53 53.10
N ALA A 718 -8.30 37.78 53.27
CA ALA A 718 -7.94 36.80 54.32
C ALA A 718 -9.01 35.89 54.94
N ALA A 719 -8.76 34.58 54.88
CA ALA A 719 -8.81 33.67 56.04
C ALA A 719 -8.14 32.32 55.74
N GLU A 720 -7.33 31.89 56.70
CA GLU A 720 -6.52 30.66 56.80
C GLU A 720 -7.33 29.36 56.87
N LYS A 721 -6.68 28.31 56.30
CA LYS A 721 -6.55 26.88 56.69
C LYS A 721 -7.63 26.20 57.55
N PRO A 722 -7.76 24.84 57.52
CA PRO A 722 -6.66 23.87 57.68
C PRO A 722 -6.80 22.54 56.86
N ALA A 723 -5.64 21.83 56.78
CA ALA A 723 -5.47 20.48 56.28
C ALA A 723 -6.08 19.41 57.16
N PRO A 724 -6.52 18.24 56.65
CA PRO A 724 -6.85 17.07 57.43
C PRO A 724 -5.72 16.06 57.55
N LYS A 725 -5.61 15.53 58.75
CA LYS A 725 -4.63 14.64 59.36
C LYS A 725 -4.62 13.23 58.74
N LYS A 726 -3.40 12.67 58.68
CA LYS A 726 -3.13 11.24 58.56
C LYS A 726 -3.84 10.42 59.65
N ARG A 727 -4.38 9.26 59.25
CA ARG A 727 -4.80 8.20 60.18
C ARG A 727 -4.07 6.92 59.81
N THR A 728 -3.16 6.54 60.67
CA THR A 728 -2.55 5.21 60.77
C THR A 728 -3.50 4.24 61.36
N THR A 729 -3.64 3.02 60.82
CA THR A 729 -4.04 1.86 61.61
C THR A 729 -3.31 0.62 61.13
N LYS A 730 -2.93 -0.13 62.16
CA LYS A 730 -2.02 -1.27 62.22
C LYS A 730 -2.53 -2.54 61.55
N ALA A 731 -1.55 -3.34 61.16
CA ALA A 731 -1.65 -4.73 60.78
C ALA A 731 -2.32 -5.63 61.85
N LYS A 732 -3.01 -6.68 61.42
CA LYS A 732 -3.11 -7.96 62.14
C LYS A 732 -3.10 -9.12 61.15
N LYS A 733 -2.15 -10.02 61.38
CA LYS A 733 -2.03 -11.37 60.79
C LYS A 733 -3.25 -12.22 61.16
N VAL A 734 -3.72 -13.01 60.26
CA VAL A 734 -3.77 -14.48 60.35
C VAL A 734 -3.69 -14.97 58.90
#